data_dddab634c6d11123e8fe5c9d47f4ecb7
#
_entry.id   dddab634c6d11123e8fe5c9d47f4ecb7
#
_cell.length_a   1.000
_cell.length_b   1.000
_cell.length_c   1.000
_cell.angle_alpha   90.00
_cell.angle_beta   90.00
_cell.angle_gamma   90.00
#
_symmetry.space_group_name_H-M   'P 1'
#
loop_
_entity.id
_entity.type
_entity.pdbx_description
1 polymer ?
#
loop_
_entity_poly.entity_id
_entity_poly.type
_entity_poly.pdbx_seq_one_letter_code
_entity_poly.pdbx_strand_id
1 'polypeptide(L)'
;MKIAYISTYPPRECGIATFNYNLLNAIGFDKKTISKESFVVAMSDSDRLDTYKFPQEVKYIIRQDNQKDYIRGADYINTSLSDVCVLEHEFGIYGGDNGVYVLPMIARIQRPLITILHTILKDPNFMQLTIVREIAKHSAKIVVMSHRAVGFLTSIYDIPLSKIQLIEHGVPDYEPKKDNPVKNSKIFRNKKIMFTFGLISRNKGLETVIQALPKIVEKHPNVLYVILGTTHPGVIRNSGEEYRDSLRKLARKLDVENNVVFINKFVVEEELYDFLTACDLYVTPYLNEAQITSGTLSYAVGSGAAVISTPYWHAQELLADNRGRLFDFRNHEALSNIVNELFDEPDKLALLKKNAYQYGKHLRWPTIGKVFIDALKQAITDANQANEQHKPIIDPDLMPAFSLAHIQRLTDDTGIVQHAKYGIPNLKEGYCLDDNSRALIAVILAYQQNKSKTAIELIPVYLSYIQYMQCDDGNFRNFLSFRREYLDDVGSEDSFGRTIWALGYLINNAPNNSYREFGKELFDKSVPHFSQLEHLRGIANTMIGLSHYLKAHPYDEGMIEHMDNLAKPLITAFKSNKGENWHWFEEQLTYDNGILPLALLSHYEITHNQESLDIGLESMEFLTMLTLDKGYLSPIGNDGWLYRTKEMAIYDQQAIETMAMVLMYFKGYQISHDLKYIRQMYLSYQWFLGENSLRLPLYDHETKGCGDGLQPHGVNRNQGAESTLAYWISHLAVLKALEFEYEFIHNNEIYDTQKIVASQP
;
A
#
# COMPACT_ATOMS: atom_id res chain seq x y z
N MET A 1 4.25 -29.57 -6.89
CA MET A 1 3.99 -28.15 -6.58
C MET A 1 3.60 -27.43 -7.85
N LYS A 2 2.43 -26.80 -7.88
CA LYS A 2 1.91 -25.99 -8.99
C LYS A 2 2.11 -24.51 -8.64
N ILE A 3 2.78 -23.76 -9.50
CA ILE A 3 3.20 -22.39 -9.24
C ILE A 3 2.44 -21.45 -10.18
N ALA A 4 1.92 -20.34 -9.63
CA ALA A 4 1.41 -19.22 -10.41
C ALA A 4 2.45 -18.09 -10.43
N TYR A 5 2.96 -17.74 -11.61
CA TYR A 5 3.91 -16.63 -11.79
C TYR A 5 3.16 -15.38 -12.23
N ILE A 6 3.38 -14.26 -11.56
CA ILE A 6 2.74 -12.97 -11.83
C ILE A 6 3.83 -11.99 -12.26
N SER A 7 3.87 -11.65 -13.55
CA SER A 7 4.95 -10.84 -14.12
C SER A 7 4.62 -10.36 -15.53
N THR A 8 5.50 -9.55 -16.10
CA THR A 8 5.62 -9.44 -17.56
C THR A 8 6.19 -10.75 -18.13
N TYR A 9 5.87 -11.06 -19.40
CA TYR A 9 6.30 -12.30 -20.03
C TYR A 9 6.53 -12.12 -21.55
N PRO A 10 7.45 -12.89 -22.18
CA PRO A 10 7.61 -12.83 -23.63
C PRO A 10 6.28 -13.13 -24.37
N PRO A 11 6.00 -12.46 -25.52
CA PRO A 11 6.90 -11.66 -26.33
C PRO A 11 7.04 -10.18 -25.97
N ARG A 12 6.57 -9.73 -24.78
CA ARG A 12 6.86 -8.36 -24.33
C ARG A 12 8.37 -8.20 -24.10
N GLU A 13 8.98 -7.26 -24.82
CA GLU A 13 10.43 -7.00 -24.76
C GLU A 13 10.79 -6.18 -23.50
N CYS A 14 11.06 -6.86 -22.39
CA CYS A 14 11.60 -6.22 -21.18
C CYS A 14 12.46 -7.21 -20.38
N GLY A 15 13.38 -6.67 -19.57
CA GLY A 15 14.31 -7.48 -18.77
C GLY A 15 13.62 -8.40 -17.76
N ILE A 16 12.51 -7.95 -17.17
CA ILE A 16 11.74 -8.74 -16.20
C ILE A 16 11.03 -9.91 -16.90
N ALA A 17 10.50 -9.69 -18.12
CA ALA A 17 9.91 -10.77 -18.90
C ALA A 17 10.92 -11.90 -19.19
N THR A 18 12.15 -11.53 -19.55
CA THR A 18 13.25 -12.48 -19.77
C THR A 18 13.64 -13.18 -18.46
N PHE A 19 13.73 -12.44 -17.37
CA PHE A 19 14.04 -12.99 -16.04
C PHE A 19 13.00 -14.04 -15.64
N ASN A 20 11.71 -13.68 -15.70
CA ASN A 20 10.62 -14.59 -15.32
C ASN A 20 10.58 -15.84 -16.22
N TYR A 21 10.81 -15.70 -17.52
CA TYR A 21 10.92 -16.83 -18.44
C TYR A 21 12.05 -17.78 -18.04
N ASN A 22 13.21 -17.24 -17.72
CA ASN A 22 14.38 -18.04 -17.32
C ASN A 22 14.20 -18.68 -15.95
N LEU A 23 13.59 -17.96 -14.99
CA LEU A 23 13.26 -18.50 -13.68
C LEU A 23 12.27 -19.66 -13.78
N LEU A 24 11.19 -19.50 -14.56
CA LEU A 24 10.21 -20.55 -14.79
C LEU A 24 10.88 -21.81 -15.37
N ASN A 25 11.74 -21.65 -16.37
CA ASN A 25 12.48 -22.76 -16.95
C ASN A 25 13.45 -23.40 -15.94
N ALA A 26 14.21 -22.59 -15.20
CA ALA A 26 15.17 -23.08 -14.19
C ALA A 26 14.49 -23.91 -13.08
N ILE A 27 13.36 -23.44 -12.58
CA ILE A 27 12.53 -24.17 -11.58
C ILE A 27 11.90 -25.40 -12.24
N GLY A 28 11.39 -25.28 -13.46
CA GLY A 28 10.73 -26.36 -14.22
C GLY A 28 11.62 -27.55 -14.58
N PHE A 29 12.96 -27.45 -14.44
CA PHE A 29 13.87 -28.58 -14.63
C PHE A 29 13.63 -29.71 -13.62
N ASP A 30 13.19 -29.41 -12.41
CA ASP A 30 12.83 -30.43 -11.41
C ASP A 30 11.40 -30.97 -11.66
N LYS A 31 11.25 -31.77 -12.70
CA LYS A 31 9.97 -32.37 -13.10
C LYS A 31 9.35 -33.30 -12.05
N LYS A 32 10.09 -33.67 -11.02
CA LYS A 32 9.57 -34.49 -9.91
C LYS A 32 8.85 -33.63 -8.87
N THR A 33 9.34 -32.43 -8.64
CA THR A 33 8.82 -31.48 -7.65
C THR A 33 7.81 -30.52 -8.26
N ILE A 34 8.04 -30.06 -9.51
CA ILE A 34 7.28 -28.99 -10.14
C ILE A 34 6.24 -29.56 -11.12
N SER A 35 5.00 -29.11 -10.99
CA SER A 35 3.92 -29.48 -11.89
C SER A 35 4.08 -28.82 -13.26
N LYS A 36 3.80 -29.58 -14.31
CA LYS A 36 3.71 -29.06 -15.69
C LYS A 36 2.51 -28.09 -15.88
N GLU A 37 1.59 -28.05 -14.92
CA GLU A 37 0.44 -27.15 -14.90
C GLU A 37 0.75 -25.80 -14.27
N SER A 38 2.00 -25.54 -13.86
CA SER A 38 2.45 -24.20 -13.47
C SER A 38 2.23 -23.22 -14.61
N PHE A 39 1.82 -21.99 -14.30
CA PHE A 39 1.35 -21.05 -15.31
C PHE A 39 1.75 -19.62 -15.00
N VAL A 40 1.56 -18.75 -15.99
CA VAL A 40 1.86 -17.31 -15.89
C VAL A 40 0.56 -16.51 -15.99
N VAL A 41 0.45 -15.53 -15.11
CA VAL A 41 -0.46 -14.38 -15.18
C VAL A 41 0.37 -13.21 -15.72
N ALA A 42 0.16 -12.87 -17.00
CA ALA A 42 1.02 -11.95 -17.72
C ALA A 42 0.49 -10.50 -17.67
N MET A 43 1.38 -9.55 -17.38
CA MET A 43 1.10 -8.11 -17.46
C MET A 43 1.24 -7.61 -18.90
N SER A 44 0.19 -6.94 -19.42
CA SER A 44 0.17 -6.30 -20.72
C SER A 44 0.08 -4.78 -20.59
N ASP A 45 0.95 -4.05 -21.28
CA ASP A 45 0.93 -2.57 -21.35
C ASP A 45 0.00 -2.04 -22.47
N SER A 46 -0.87 -2.90 -22.98
CA SER A 46 -1.89 -2.56 -23.98
C SER A 46 -3.30 -2.77 -23.41
N ASP A 47 -4.21 -1.88 -23.77
CA ASP A 47 -5.65 -2.02 -23.47
C ASP A 47 -6.30 -3.19 -24.25
N ARG A 48 -5.64 -3.70 -25.28
CA ARG A 48 -6.13 -4.81 -26.10
C ARG A 48 -5.46 -6.11 -25.69
N LEU A 49 -6.27 -7.14 -25.42
CA LEU A 49 -5.81 -8.47 -25.01
C LEU A 49 -5.09 -9.24 -26.11
N ASP A 50 -5.32 -8.91 -27.37
CA ASP A 50 -4.74 -9.57 -28.55
C ASP A 50 -3.43 -8.96 -29.05
N THR A 51 -2.91 -7.93 -28.39
CA THR A 51 -1.65 -7.25 -28.78
C THR A 51 -0.46 -8.19 -28.74
N TYR A 52 -0.38 -9.02 -27.71
CA TYR A 52 0.68 -10.01 -27.55
C TYR A 52 0.14 -11.41 -27.82
N LYS A 53 0.83 -12.17 -28.68
CA LYS A 53 0.58 -13.60 -28.88
C LYS A 53 1.34 -14.39 -27.83
N PHE A 54 0.82 -14.40 -26.61
CA PHE A 54 1.46 -15.12 -25.52
C PHE A 54 1.47 -16.64 -25.74
N PRO A 55 2.50 -17.35 -25.25
CA PRO A 55 2.59 -18.81 -25.34
C PRO A 55 1.61 -19.51 -24.38
N GLN A 56 1.51 -20.85 -24.48
CA GLN A 56 0.48 -21.65 -23.79
C GLN A 56 0.55 -21.60 -22.25
N GLU A 57 1.70 -21.35 -21.68
CA GLU A 57 1.92 -21.22 -20.24
C GLU A 57 1.26 -19.96 -19.65
N VAL A 58 1.00 -18.94 -20.45
CA VAL A 58 0.20 -17.77 -20.03
C VAL A 58 -1.27 -18.16 -20.04
N LYS A 59 -1.88 -18.15 -18.85
CA LYS A 59 -3.30 -18.55 -18.67
C LYS A 59 -4.21 -17.38 -18.39
N TYR A 60 -3.67 -16.26 -17.94
CA TYR A 60 -4.43 -15.04 -17.69
C TYR A 60 -3.60 -13.82 -18.09
N ILE A 61 -4.28 -12.77 -18.59
CA ILE A 61 -3.65 -11.53 -19.01
C ILE A 61 -4.27 -10.38 -18.21
N ILE A 62 -3.43 -9.60 -17.54
CA ILE A 62 -3.81 -8.38 -16.84
C ILE A 62 -3.39 -7.19 -17.69
N ARG A 63 -4.35 -6.37 -18.12
CA ARG A 63 -4.06 -5.06 -18.72
C ARG A 63 -3.60 -4.12 -17.63
N GLN A 64 -2.42 -3.54 -17.80
CA GLN A 64 -1.70 -2.78 -16.78
C GLN A 64 -2.59 -1.71 -16.13
N ASP A 65 -3.35 -0.95 -16.91
CA ASP A 65 -4.17 0.16 -16.43
C ASP A 65 -5.63 -0.20 -16.14
N ASN A 66 -5.98 -1.50 -16.15
CA ASN A 66 -7.33 -1.97 -15.85
C ASN A 66 -7.40 -2.67 -14.47
N GLN A 67 -7.79 -1.94 -13.46
CA GLN A 67 -7.86 -2.44 -12.08
C GLN A 67 -8.73 -3.69 -11.91
N LYS A 68 -9.82 -3.84 -12.69
CA LYS A 68 -10.70 -5.02 -12.63
C LYS A 68 -9.97 -6.31 -13.04
N ASP A 69 -8.98 -6.22 -13.92
CA ASP A 69 -8.22 -7.39 -14.37
C ASP A 69 -7.33 -7.94 -13.26
N TYR A 70 -6.82 -7.09 -12.34
CA TYR A 70 -6.04 -7.52 -11.18
C TYR A 70 -6.89 -8.34 -10.20
N ILE A 71 -8.11 -7.89 -9.92
CA ILE A 71 -9.05 -8.59 -9.04
C ILE A 71 -9.40 -9.96 -9.63
N ARG A 72 -9.79 -9.99 -10.92
CA ARG A 72 -10.11 -11.23 -11.63
C ARG A 72 -8.91 -12.15 -11.76
N GLY A 73 -7.71 -11.60 -11.90
CA GLY A 73 -6.45 -12.36 -11.91
C GLY A 73 -6.21 -13.09 -10.58
N ALA A 74 -6.48 -12.43 -9.45
CA ALA A 74 -6.43 -13.07 -8.14
C ALA A 74 -7.47 -14.19 -8.00
N ASP A 75 -8.71 -13.95 -8.44
CA ASP A 75 -9.78 -14.96 -8.42
C ASP A 75 -9.39 -16.17 -9.29
N TYR A 76 -8.81 -15.93 -10.47
CA TYR A 76 -8.27 -17.01 -11.32
C TYR A 76 -7.19 -17.83 -10.60
N ILE A 77 -6.23 -17.18 -9.95
CA ILE A 77 -5.18 -17.86 -9.17
C ILE A 77 -5.80 -18.71 -8.06
N ASN A 78 -6.75 -18.18 -7.30
CA ASN A 78 -7.39 -18.89 -6.19
C ASN A 78 -8.15 -20.15 -6.66
N THR A 79 -8.80 -20.08 -7.82
CA THR A 79 -9.54 -21.22 -8.41
C THR A 79 -8.66 -22.20 -9.16
N SER A 80 -7.41 -21.82 -9.51
CA SER A 80 -6.47 -22.65 -10.28
C SER A 80 -5.86 -23.82 -9.51
N LEU A 81 -6.08 -23.91 -8.19
CA LEU A 81 -5.43 -24.89 -7.30
C LEU A 81 -3.89 -24.81 -7.33
N SER A 82 -3.33 -23.61 -7.51
CA SER A 82 -1.88 -23.40 -7.33
C SER A 82 -1.50 -23.55 -5.85
N ASP A 83 -0.31 -24.08 -5.58
CA ASP A 83 0.21 -24.26 -4.22
C ASP A 83 0.87 -22.99 -3.68
N VAL A 84 1.47 -22.19 -4.57
CA VAL A 84 2.24 -21.01 -4.24
C VAL A 84 2.26 -20.03 -5.42
N CYS A 85 2.46 -18.75 -5.13
CA CYS A 85 2.60 -17.67 -6.11
C CYS A 85 4.01 -17.07 -6.08
N VAL A 86 4.52 -16.67 -7.24
CA VAL A 86 5.73 -15.86 -7.41
C VAL A 86 5.34 -14.55 -8.08
N LEU A 87 5.62 -13.43 -7.42
CA LEU A 87 5.38 -12.09 -7.92
C LEU A 87 6.70 -11.42 -8.27
N GLU A 88 6.87 -10.99 -9.51
CA GLU A 88 7.95 -10.11 -9.93
C GLU A 88 7.51 -8.66 -9.75
N HIS A 89 8.19 -7.91 -8.92
CA HIS A 89 7.81 -6.52 -8.67
C HIS A 89 8.83 -5.53 -9.21
N GLU A 90 8.31 -4.62 -10.03
CA GLU A 90 8.92 -3.37 -10.47
C GLU A 90 7.81 -2.32 -10.58
N PHE A 91 8.02 -1.10 -10.10
CA PHE A 91 7.00 -0.05 -10.05
C PHE A 91 6.34 0.23 -11.41
N GLY A 92 7.13 0.16 -12.49
CA GLY A 92 6.69 0.51 -13.84
C GLY A 92 5.92 -0.57 -14.61
N ILE A 93 5.77 -1.81 -14.09
CA ILE A 93 5.05 -2.87 -14.79
C ILE A 93 3.60 -3.03 -14.33
N TYR A 94 3.20 -2.35 -13.26
CA TYR A 94 1.85 -2.34 -12.72
C TYR A 94 1.20 -0.96 -12.90
N GLY A 95 -0.12 -0.91 -13.00
CA GLY A 95 -0.89 0.31 -13.19
C GLY A 95 -1.13 1.09 -11.91
N GLY A 96 -1.68 2.29 -12.08
CA GLY A 96 -1.87 3.26 -11.01
C GLY A 96 -0.57 3.95 -10.59
N ASP A 97 -0.64 4.89 -9.66
CA ASP A 97 0.53 5.61 -9.17
C ASP A 97 1.55 4.67 -8.54
N ASN A 98 2.78 4.67 -9.09
CA ASN A 98 3.85 3.77 -8.67
C ASN A 98 3.50 2.27 -8.70
N GLY A 99 2.54 1.84 -9.51
CA GLY A 99 2.16 0.45 -9.64
C GLY A 99 1.19 -0.07 -8.57
N VAL A 100 0.45 0.81 -7.92
CA VAL A 100 -0.42 0.51 -6.77
C VAL A 100 -1.48 -0.55 -7.04
N TYR A 101 -1.89 -0.78 -8.29
CA TYR A 101 -2.94 -1.77 -8.62
C TYR A 101 -2.53 -3.22 -8.33
N VAL A 102 -1.26 -3.49 -8.07
CA VAL A 102 -0.83 -4.83 -7.61
C VAL A 102 -1.38 -5.18 -6.22
N LEU A 103 -1.61 -4.19 -5.35
CA LEU A 103 -2.00 -4.42 -3.96
C LEU A 103 -3.37 -5.10 -3.80
N PRO A 104 -4.46 -4.65 -4.46
CA PRO A 104 -5.74 -5.36 -4.40
C PRO A 104 -5.68 -6.79 -4.94
N MET A 105 -4.76 -7.10 -5.84
CA MET A 105 -4.54 -8.47 -6.32
C MET A 105 -3.90 -9.35 -5.25
N ILE A 106 -2.73 -8.93 -4.71
CA ILE A 106 -1.99 -9.74 -3.73
C ILE A 106 -2.76 -9.97 -2.44
N ALA A 107 -3.55 -8.98 -2.01
CA ALA A 107 -4.37 -9.10 -0.82
C ALA A 107 -5.53 -10.10 -0.97
N ARG A 108 -5.98 -10.39 -2.21
CA ARG A 108 -7.01 -11.40 -2.50
C ARG A 108 -6.43 -12.80 -2.71
N ILE A 109 -5.13 -12.92 -3.00
CA ILE A 109 -4.48 -14.21 -3.20
C ILE A 109 -4.47 -15.00 -1.89
N GLN A 110 -5.07 -16.20 -1.92
CA GLN A 110 -5.18 -17.11 -0.77
C GLN A 110 -4.06 -18.16 -0.75
N ARG A 111 -3.00 -17.94 -1.50
CA ARG A 111 -1.84 -18.83 -1.60
C ARG A 111 -0.62 -18.14 -1.01
N PRO A 112 0.34 -18.89 -0.46
CA PRO A 112 1.62 -18.32 -0.06
C PRO A 112 2.24 -17.54 -1.22
N LEU A 113 2.74 -16.33 -0.96
CA LEU A 113 3.31 -15.45 -1.96
C LEU A 113 4.80 -15.25 -1.69
N ILE A 114 5.65 -15.47 -2.70
CA ILE A 114 7.04 -15.01 -2.71
C ILE A 114 7.13 -13.84 -3.69
N THR A 115 7.64 -12.70 -3.22
CA THR A 115 7.84 -11.53 -4.08
C THR A 115 9.31 -11.29 -4.35
N ILE A 116 9.67 -11.12 -5.62
CA ILE A 116 11.01 -10.76 -6.08
C ILE A 116 11.01 -9.26 -6.39
N LEU A 117 11.80 -8.49 -5.65
CA LEU A 117 11.91 -7.04 -5.85
C LEU A 117 13.10 -6.74 -6.77
N HIS A 118 12.84 -6.17 -7.94
CA HIS A 118 13.88 -5.76 -8.90
C HIS A 118 14.48 -4.40 -8.59
N THR A 119 13.69 -3.50 -8.00
CA THR A 119 14.12 -2.16 -7.59
C THR A 119 13.78 -1.90 -6.13
N ILE A 120 14.79 -1.51 -5.33
CA ILE A 120 14.66 -1.00 -3.97
C ILE A 120 15.34 0.37 -3.92
N LEU A 121 14.58 1.39 -3.57
CA LEU A 121 15.04 2.77 -3.55
C LEU A 121 15.63 3.13 -2.18
N LYS A 122 16.72 3.90 -2.19
CA LYS A 122 17.30 4.48 -0.96
C LYS A 122 16.42 5.62 -0.42
N ASP A 123 15.85 6.41 -1.31
CA ASP A 123 15.02 7.56 -1.00
C ASP A 123 13.63 7.39 -1.67
N PRO A 124 12.80 6.40 -1.18
CA PRO A 124 11.48 6.18 -1.74
C PRO A 124 10.55 7.34 -1.40
N ASN A 125 9.64 7.69 -2.32
CA ASN A 125 8.52 8.53 -1.94
C ASN A 125 7.53 7.75 -1.06
N PHE A 126 6.56 8.45 -0.46
CA PHE A 126 5.58 7.84 0.44
C PHE A 126 4.85 6.65 -0.19
N MET A 127 4.40 6.77 -1.44
CA MET A 127 3.69 5.69 -2.12
C MET A 127 4.57 4.48 -2.38
N GLN A 128 5.81 4.70 -2.82
CA GLN A 128 6.78 3.62 -3.05
C GLN A 128 7.13 2.88 -1.75
N LEU A 129 7.33 3.63 -0.66
CA LEU A 129 7.57 3.06 0.67
C LEU A 129 6.37 2.19 1.11
N THR A 130 5.16 2.73 0.99
CA THR A 130 3.92 2.07 1.39
C THR A 130 3.68 0.79 0.56
N ILE A 131 3.83 0.86 -0.77
CA ILE A 131 3.62 -0.30 -1.66
C ILE A 131 4.56 -1.44 -1.28
N VAL A 132 5.85 -1.17 -1.08
CA VAL A 132 6.82 -2.23 -0.72
C VAL A 132 6.53 -2.82 0.67
N ARG A 133 6.14 -2.00 1.64
CA ARG A 133 5.72 -2.48 2.97
C ARG A 133 4.47 -3.38 2.89
N GLU A 134 3.46 -2.98 2.12
CA GLU A 134 2.24 -3.80 1.94
C GLU A 134 2.54 -5.10 1.17
N ILE A 135 3.38 -5.05 0.14
CA ILE A 135 3.86 -6.26 -0.53
C ILE A 135 4.56 -7.19 0.48
N ALA A 136 5.44 -6.66 1.32
CA ALA A 136 6.14 -7.46 2.33
C ALA A 136 5.21 -8.06 3.38
N LYS A 137 4.15 -7.34 3.77
CA LYS A 137 3.12 -7.82 4.70
C LYS A 137 2.41 -9.05 4.13
N HIS A 138 2.03 -9.02 2.86
CA HIS A 138 1.31 -10.10 2.18
C HIS A 138 2.22 -11.23 1.65
N SER A 139 3.54 -11.04 1.64
CA SER A 139 4.49 -12.03 1.17
C SER A 139 5.01 -12.92 2.32
N ALA A 140 5.10 -14.23 2.07
CA ALA A 140 5.79 -15.16 2.95
C ALA A 140 7.30 -14.86 2.98
N LYS A 141 7.89 -14.55 1.82
CA LYS A 141 9.29 -14.13 1.67
C LYS A 141 9.41 -13.04 0.62
N ILE A 142 10.37 -12.14 0.85
CA ILE A 142 10.83 -11.14 -0.11
C ILE A 142 12.20 -11.55 -0.61
N VAL A 143 12.34 -11.73 -1.91
CA VAL A 143 13.61 -12.05 -2.55
C VAL A 143 14.23 -10.78 -3.13
N VAL A 144 15.51 -10.59 -2.88
CA VAL A 144 16.34 -9.52 -3.44
C VAL A 144 17.67 -10.07 -3.94
N MET A 145 18.34 -9.32 -4.81
CA MET A 145 19.49 -9.82 -5.59
C MET A 145 20.84 -9.21 -5.16
N SER A 146 20.84 -8.37 -4.10
CA SER A 146 22.07 -7.75 -3.58
C SER A 146 22.01 -7.57 -2.06
N HIS A 147 23.15 -7.59 -1.39
CA HIS A 147 23.25 -7.34 0.05
C HIS A 147 22.81 -5.91 0.40
N ARG A 148 23.08 -4.95 -0.48
CA ARG A 148 22.63 -3.56 -0.27
C ARG A 148 21.11 -3.44 -0.25
N ALA A 149 20.41 -4.22 -1.08
CA ALA A 149 18.95 -4.31 -1.05
C ALA A 149 18.44 -4.84 0.31
N VAL A 150 19.09 -5.86 0.87
CA VAL A 150 18.78 -6.35 2.23
C VAL A 150 18.92 -5.22 3.25
N GLY A 151 20.02 -4.45 3.19
CA GLY A 151 20.25 -3.33 4.09
C GLY A 151 19.18 -2.24 3.99
N PHE A 152 18.74 -1.87 2.78
CA PHE A 152 17.68 -0.88 2.60
C PHE A 152 16.33 -1.39 3.09
N LEU A 153 15.96 -2.64 2.79
CA LEU A 153 14.70 -3.21 3.24
C LEU A 153 14.59 -3.23 4.77
N THR A 154 15.68 -3.51 5.47
CA THR A 154 15.69 -3.53 6.94
C THR A 154 15.72 -2.13 7.55
N SER A 155 16.52 -1.20 7.00
CA SER A 155 16.77 0.10 7.64
C SER A 155 15.81 1.22 7.20
N ILE A 156 15.20 1.13 6.00
CA ILE A 156 14.35 2.16 5.42
C ILE A 156 12.89 1.69 5.37
N TYR A 157 12.69 0.42 4.97
CA TYR A 157 11.34 -0.13 4.81
C TYR A 157 10.83 -0.88 6.05
N ASP A 158 11.64 -1.03 7.10
CA ASP A 158 11.31 -1.73 8.36
C ASP A 158 10.86 -3.17 8.16
N ILE A 159 11.38 -3.85 7.12
CA ILE A 159 11.06 -5.24 6.85
C ILE A 159 12.01 -6.13 7.65
N PRO A 160 11.51 -7.06 8.48
CA PRO A 160 12.34 -7.91 9.30
C PRO A 160 13.20 -8.84 8.44
N LEU A 161 14.47 -9.04 8.85
CA LEU A 161 15.43 -9.88 8.13
C LEU A 161 14.93 -11.31 7.89
N SER A 162 14.10 -11.83 8.80
CA SER A 162 13.47 -13.16 8.69
C SER A 162 12.57 -13.31 7.46
N LYS A 163 12.01 -12.20 6.93
CA LYS A 163 11.21 -12.18 5.69
C LYS A 163 12.05 -12.02 4.43
N ILE A 164 13.31 -11.61 4.55
CA ILE A 164 14.15 -11.28 3.39
C ILE A 164 15.05 -12.48 3.06
N GLN A 165 15.14 -12.81 1.77
CA GLN A 165 16.05 -13.82 1.25
C GLN A 165 16.87 -13.24 0.11
N LEU A 166 18.19 -13.34 0.23
CA LEU A 166 19.10 -12.99 -0.86
C LEU A 166 19.21 -14.17 -1.82
N ILE A 167 18.82 -13.95 -3.08
CA ILE A 167 19.04 -14.87 -4.19
C ILE A 167 19.54 -14.04 -5.35
N GLU A 168 20.79 -14.23 -5.74
CA GLU A 168 21.42 -13.44 -6.79
C GLU A 168 20.78 -13.69 -8.17
N HIS A 169 20.99 -12.74 -9.08
CA HIS A 169 20.42 -12.80 -10.42
C HIS A 169 20.98 -14.02 -11.22
N GLY A 170 20.07 -14.89 -11.68
CA GLY A 170 20.45 -16.05 -12.48
C GLY A 170 21.05 -15.67 -13.84
N VAL A 171 21.97 -16.50 -14.32
CA VAL A 171 22.61 -16.36 -15.63
C VAL A 171 22.51 -17.67 -16.42
N PRO A 172 22.57 -17.62 -17.78
CA PRO A 172 22.50 -18.81 -18.60
C PRO A 172 23.57 -19.84 -18.26
N ASP A 173 23.21 -21.12 -18.38
CA ASP A 173 24.11 -22.24 -18.15
C ASP A 173 24.76 -22.66 -19.49
N TYR A 174 25.56 -21.76 -20.04
CA TYR A 174 26.33 -22.04 -21.28
C TYR A 174 27.80 -22.22 -20.98
N GLU A 175 28.42 -23.21 -21.68
CA GLU A 175 29.88 -23.32 -21.73
C GLU A 175 30.41 -22.57 -22.97
N PRO A 176 31.57 -21.86 -22.84
CA PRO A 176 32.16 -21.16 -23.95
C PRO A 176 32.46 -22.13 -25.12
N LYS A 177 31.97 -21.79 -26.32
CA LYS A 177 32.25 -22.60 -27.53
C LYS A 177 33.71 -22.49 -27.91
N LYS A 178 34.35 -23.63 -28.22
CA LYS A 178 35.74 -23.66 -28.74
C LYS A 178 35.87 -22.86 -30.04
N ASP A 179 34.83 -22.89 -30.86
CA ASP A 179 34.75 -22.20 -32.15
C ASP A 179 33.64 -21.15 -32.10
N ASN A 180 33.99 -19.97 -31.54
CA ASN A 180 33.03 -18.89 -31.33
C ASN A 180 32.71 -18.16 -32.65
N PRO A 181 31.42 -18.15 -33.09
CA PRO A 181 31.05 -17.61 -34.40
C PRO A 181 31.27 -16.10 -34.50
N VAL A 182 31.16 -15.35 -33.40
CA VAL A 182 31.44 -13.91 -33.38
C VAL A 182 32.91 -13.64 -33.59
N LYS A 183 33.79 -14.32 -32.86
CA LYS A 183 35.26 -14.14 -32.95
C LYS A 183 35.82 -14.52 -34.31
N ASN A 184 35.20 -15.47 -35.01
CA ASN A 184 35.61 -15.95 -36.32
C ASN A 184 35.03 -15.15 -37.49
N SER A 185 34.10 -14.25 -37.23
CA SER A 185 33.50 -13.41 -38.28
C SER A 185 34.52 -12.43 -38.88
N LYS A 186 34.32 -12.02 -40.14
CA LYS A 186 35.24 -11.09 -40.86
C LYS A 186 35.43 -9.75 -40.11
N ILE A 187 34.43 -9.28 -39.36
CA ILE A 187 34.49 -8.00 -38.69
C ILE A 187 35.35 -8.08 -37.42
N PHE A 188 35.28 -9.21 -36.68
CA PHE A 188 35.86 -9.34 -35.35
C PHE A 188 37.15 -10.15 -35.31
N ARG A 189 37.49 -10.81 -36.40
CA ARG A 189 38.70 -11.62 -36.48
C ARG A 189 39.97 -10.75 -36.29
N ASN A 190 40.86 -11.17 -35.38
CA ASN A 190 42.06 -10.47 -34.97
C ASN A 190 41.85 -9.09 -34.35
N LYS A 191 40.65 -8.81 -33.84
CA LYS A 191 40.33 -7.60 -33.09
C LYS A 191 40.32 -7.87 -31.58
N LYS A 192 40.70 -6.85 -30.78
CA LYS A 192 40.44 -6.79 -29.38
C LYS A 192 39.04 -6.19 -29.19
N ILE A 193 38.11 -6.94 -28.57
CA ILE A 193 36.70 -6.56 -28.51
C ILE A 193 36.36 -5.98 -27.10
N MET A 194 36.03 -4.71 -27.08
CA MET A 194 35.32 -4.11 -25.96
C MET A 194 33.81 -4.18 -26.23
N PHE A 195 32.99 -4.58 -25.27
CA PHE A 195 31.61 -4.91 -25.52
C PHE A 195 30.67 -4.27 -24.46
N THR A 196 29.54 -3.75 -24.89
CA THR A 196 28.42 -3.32 -24.06
C THR A 196 27.13 -3.76 -24.72
N PHE A 197 26.17 -4.31 -23.95
CA PHE A 197 24.86 -4.64 -24.49
C PHE A 197 23.70 -4.14 -23.61
N GLY A 198 22.52 -4.11 -24.20
CA GLY A 198 21.24 -3.79 -23.53
C GLY A 198 20.48 -2.68 -24.24
N LEU A 199 19.31 -2.31 -23.71
CA LEU A 199 18.49 -1.23 -24.25
C LEU A 199 19.24 0.10 -24.11
N ILE A 200 19.47 0.77 -25.24
CA ILE A 200 20.29 1.99 -25.30
C ILE A 200 19.50 3.20 -24.76
N SER A 201 20.09 3.89 -23.80
CA SER A 201 19.59 5.13 -23.21
C SER A 201 20.74 5.98 -22.66
N ARG A 202 20.49 7.27 -22.39
CA ARG A 202 21.53 8.19 -21.87
C ARG A 202 22.12 7.73 -20.53
N ASN A 203 21.34 7.05 -19.68
CA ASN A 203 21.83 6.51 -18.40
C ASN A 203 22.91 5.43 -18.56
N LYS A 204 23.06 4.87 -19.76
CA LYS A 204 24.11 3.88 -20.06
C LYS A 204 25.51 4.51 -20.19
N GLY A 205 25.63 5.85 -20.37
CA GLY A 205 26.89 6.57 -20.35
C GLY A 205 27.89 6.13 -21.43
N LEU A 206 27.41 5.63 -22.57
CA LEU A 206 28.24 5.04 -23.64
C LEU A 206 29.23 6.05 -24.24
N GLU A 207 28.93 7.34 -24.15
CA GLU A 207 29.83 8.42 -24.52
C GLU A 207 31.15 8.37 -23.77
N THR A 208 31.20 7.93 -22.53
CA THR A 208 32.43 7.81 -21.72
C THR A 208 33.41 6.82 -22.36
N VAL A 209 32.88 5.69 -22.89
CA VAL A 209 33.75 4.70 -23.59
C VAL A 209 34.26 5.27 -24.90
N ILE A 210 33.40 5.94 -25.68
CA ILE A 210 33.81 6.56 -26.95
C ILE A 210 34.88 7.64 -26.74
N GLN A 211 34.75 8.43 -25.64
CA GLN A 211 35.75 9.44 -25.25
C GLN A 211 37.10 8.81 -24.83
N ALA A 212 37.08 7.59 -24.31
CA ALA A 212 38.30 6.87 -23.93
C ALA A 212 39.06 6.27 -25.15
N LEU A 213 38.33 6.01 -26.24
CA LEU A 213 38.87 5.31 -27.42
C LEU A 213 40.13 5.94 -28.05
N PRO A 214 40.28 7.28 -28.21
CA PRO A 214 41.49 7.85 -28.82
C PRO A 214 42.78 7.37 -28.15
N LYS A 215 42.86 7.43 -26.80
CA LYS A 215 44.02 6.95 -26.04
C LYS A 215 44.21 5.44 -26.09
N ILE A 216 43.12 4.70 -26.24
CA ILE A 216 43.17 3.22 -26.37
C ILE A 216 43.64 2.81 -27.76
N VAL A 217 43.09 3.45 -28.81
CA VAL A 217 43.42 3.15 -30.21
C VAL A 217 44.86 3.51 -30.56
N GLU A 218 45.40 4.60 -29.96
CA GLU A 218 46.79 5.01 -30.07
C GLU A 218 47.75 3.85 -29.73
N LYS A 219 47.46 3.10 -28.66
CA LYS A 219 48.27 1.92 -28.23
C LYS A 219 47.83 0.61 -28.85
N HIS A 220 46.52 0.46 -29.07
CA HIS A 220 45.91 -0.78 -29.56
C HIS A 220 45.00 -0.51 -30.77
N PRO A 221 45.54 -0.23 -31.97
CA PRO A 221 44.77 0.16 -33.16
C PRO A 221 43.76 -0.89 -33.64
N ASN A 222 43.91 -2.15 -33.22
CA ASN A 222 42.98 -3.23 -33.52
C ASN A 222 41.78 -3.35 -32.55
N VAL A 223 41.60 -2.42 -31.64
CA VAL A 223 40.43 -2.39 -30.71
C VAL A 223 39.14 -2.05 -31.46
N LEU A 224 38.09 -2.78 -31.15
CA LEU A 224 36.70 -2.45 -31.54
C LEU A 224 35.82 -2.35 -30.31
N TYR A 225 35.06 -1.26 -30.19
CA TYR A 225 33.97 -1.11 -29.23
C TYR A 225 32.65 -1.50 -29.90
N VAL A 226 32.02 -2.57 -29.40
CA VAL A 226 30.77 -3.12 -29.93
C VAL A 226 29.64 -2.76 -28.99
N ILE A 227 28.64 -2.07 -29.51
CA ILE A 227 27.42 -1.67 -28.82
C ILE A 227 26.25 -2.45 -29.42
N LEU A 228 25.72 -3.42 -28.64
CA LEU A 228 24.62 -4.31 -29.05
C LEU A 228 23.33 -3.95 -28.34
N GLY A 229 22.28 -3.66 -29.10
CA GLY A 229 20.93 -3.45 -28.56
C GLY A 229 20.14 -2.40 -29.30
N THR A 230 18.82 -2.46 -29.13
CA THR A 230 17.87 -1.45 -29.64
C THR A 230 17.77 -0.28 -28.67
N THR A 231 17.31 0.85 -29.16
CA THR A 231 17.02 1.99 -28.28
C THR A 231 15.81 1.66 -27.40
N HIS A 232 15.86 2.07 -26.12
CA HIS A 232 14.81 1.81 -25.16
C HIS A 232 13.44 2.30 -25.67
N PRO A 233 12.35 1.50 -25.64
CA PRO A 233 11.05 1.87 -26.20
C PRO A 233 10.50 3.21 -25.70
N GLY A 234 10.69 3.53 -24.41
CA GLY A 234 10.33 4.81 -23.84
C GLY A 234 11.16 5.99 -24.41
N VAL A 235 12.43 5.76 -24.76
CA VAL A 235 13.27 6.78 -25.37
C VAL A 235 12.86 7.00 -26.84
N ILE A 236 12.53 5.93 -27.56
CA ILE A 236 12.02 6.03 -28.95
C ILE A 236 10.75 6.88 -29.00
N ARG A 237 9.81 6.64 -28.08
CA ARG A 237 8.54 7.40 -28.01
C ARG A 237 8.75 8.89 -27.76
N ASN A 238 9.74 9.27 -26.95
CA ASN A 238 9.96 10.66 -26.52
C ASN A 238 11.00 11.40 -27.36
N SER A 239 12.05 10.75 -27.85
CA SER A 239 13.23 11.37 -28.45
C SER A 239 13.76 10.64 -29.67
N GLY A 240 13.12 9.56 -30.14
CA GLY A 240 13.57 8.78 -31.27
C GLY A 240 14.96 8.18 -31.06
N GLU A 241 15.81 8.21 -32.11
CA GLU A 241 17.17 7.67 -32.11
C GLU A 241 18.25 8.73 -31.79
N GLU A 242 17.85 9.91 -31.26
CA GLU A 242 18.74 11.05 -30.99
C GLU A 242 20.02 10.67 -30.23
N TYR A 243 19.90 9.82 -29.19
CA TYR A 243 21.05 9.42 -28.38
C TYR A 243 22.04 8.57 -29.17
N ARG A 244 21.57 7.58 -29.94
CA ARG A 244 22.43 6.76 -30.82
C ARG A 244 23.15 7.61 -31.85
N ASP A 245 22.44 8.55 -32.47
CA ASP A 245 23.03 9.46 -33.48
C ASP A 245 24.03 10.42 -32.85
N SER A 246 23.80 10.86 -31.59
CA SER A 246 24.80 11.64 -30.86
C SER A 246 26.10 10.87 -30.60
N LEU A 247 26.00 9.58 -30.29
CA LEU A 247 27.17 8.69 -30.13
C LEU A 247 27.95 8.51 -31.42
N ARG A 248 27.26 8.34 -32.56
CA ARG A 248 27.90 8.28 -33.89
C ARG A 248 28.62 9.61 -34.26
N LYS A 249 27.98 10.73 -33.98
CA LYS A 249 28.59 12.07 -34.18
C LYS A 249 29.83 12.23 -33.30
N LEU A 250 29.77 11.77 -32.04
CA LEU A 250 30.92 11.83 -31.12
C LEU A 250 32.08 10.97 -31.62
N ALA A 251 31.82 9.75 -32.08
CA ALA A 251 32.86 8.86 -32.62
C ALA A 251 33.58 9.48 -33.86
N ARG A 252 32.82 10.13 -34.76
CA ARG A 252 33.40 10.89 -35.91
C ARG A 252 34.24 12.05 -35.45
N LYS A 253 33.72 12.86 -34.49
CA LYS A 253 34.43 14.02 -33.96
C LYS A 253 35.78 13.69 -33.36
N LEU A 254 35.90 12.46 -32.78
CA LEU A 254 37.10 11.95 -32.11
C LEU A 254 37.97 11.09 -33.04
N ASP A 255 37.64 10.97 -34.30
CA ASP A 255 38.33 10.18 -35.33
C ASP A 255 38.48 8.68 -34.94
N VAL A 256 37.45 8.14 -34.28
CA VAL A 256 37.40 6.72 -33.85
C VAL A 256 36.19 5.97 -34.42
N GLU A 257 35.54 6.49 -35.46
CA GLU A 257 34.32 5.88 -36.01
C GLU A 257 34.57 4.45 -36.54
N ASN A 258 35.77 4.15 -37.04
CA ASN A 258 36.18 2.85 -37.50
C ASN A 258 36.40 1.83 -36.36
N ASN A 259 36.47 2.32 -35.13
CA ASN A 259 36.65 1.52 -33.91
C ASN A 259 35.36 1.32 -33.12
N VAL A 260 34.20 1.78 -33.63
CA VAL A 260 32.89 1.65 -32.97
C VAL A 260 31.91 0.93 -33.90
N VAL A 261 31.31 -0.16 -33.41
CA VAL A 261 30.32 -0.96 -34.13
C VAL A 261 28.98 -0.91 -33.40
N PHE A 262 27.93 -0.41 -34.05
CA PHE A 262 26.57 -0.44 -33.55
C PHE A 262 25.78 -1.59 -34.17
N ILE A 263 25.28 -2.52 -33.35
CA ILE A 263 24.40 -3.60 -33.75
C ILE A 263 23.01 -3.33 -33.20
N ASN A 264 22.13 -2.76 -34.04
CA ASN A 264 20.78 -2.35 -33.66
C ASN A 264 19.80 -3.52 -33.79
N LYS A 265 19.90 -4.49 -32.88
CA LYS A 265 18.89 -5.56 -32.78
C LYS A 265 18.79 -6.11 -31.38
N PHE A 266 17.62 -6.62 -31.05
CA PHE A 266 17.41 -7.47 -29.86
C PHE A 266 17.86 -8.91 -30.28
N VAL A 267 18.79 -9.49 -29.55
CA VAL A 267 19.34 -10.81 -29.88
C VAL A 267 18.80 -11.88 -28.93
N VAL A 268 18.70 -13.11 -29.39
CA VAL A 268 18.37 -14.25 -28.54
C VAL A 268 19.55 -14.54 -27.59
N GLU A 269 19.27 -15.19 -26.49
CA GLU A 269 20.19 -15.39 -25.37
C GLU A 269 21.49 -16.14 -25.82
N GLU A 270 21.39 -17.15 -26.69
CA GLU A 270 22.53 -17.88 -27.21
C GLU A 270 23.49 -16.97 -28.03
N GLU A 271 22.93 -16.12 -28.89
CA GLU A 271 23.74 -15.17 -29.67
C GLU A 271 24.38 -14.11 -28.76
N LEU A 272 23.66 -13.64 -27.74
CA LEU A 272 24.22 -12.73 -26.74
C LEU A 272 25.40 -13.34 -26.00
N TYR A 273 25.30 -14.63 -25.65
CA TYR A 273 26.36 -15.34 -24.97
C TYR A 273 27.59 -15.55 -25.85
N ASP A 274 27.41 -15.76 -27.16
CA ASP A 274 28.49 -15.78 -28.12
C ASP A 274 29.26 -14.45 -28.15
N PHE A 275 28.58 -13.29 -28.07
CA PHE A 275 29.24 -11.98 -27.92
C PHE A 275 29.98 -11.84 -26.60
N LEU A 276 29.35 -12.22 -25.46
CA LEU A 276 29.95 -12.13 -24.14
C LEU A 276 31.21 -12.99 -23.99
N THR A 277 31.22 -14.18 -24.58
CA THR A 277 32.36 -15.08 -24.54
C THR A 277 33.45 -14.72 -25.58
N ALA A 278 33.09 -13.99 -26.64
CA ALA A 278 34.03 -13.47 -27.65
C ALA A 278 34.75 -12.21 -27.17
N CYS A 279 34.16 -11.42 -26.30
CA CYS A 279 34.75 -10.13 -25.90
C CYS A 279 35.98 -10.30 -25.01
N ASP A 280 36.92 -9.39 -25.18
CA ASP A 280 38.10 -9.32 -24.32
C ASP A 280 37.77 -8.56 -23.02
N LEU A 281 37.00 -7.47 -23.14
CA LEU A 281 36.54 -6.64 -22.05
C LEU A 281 35.04 -6.33 -22.19
N TYR A 282 34.28 -6.50 -21.14
CA TYR A 282 32.91 -6.01 -21.03
C TYR A 282 32.87 -4.69 -20.23
N VAL A 283 32.24 -3.65 -20.79
CA VAL A 283 32.23 -2.32 -20.16
C VAL A 283 30.82 -1.87 -19.83
N THR A 284 30.56 -1.49 -18.58
CA THR A 284 29.31 -0.87 -18.12
C THR A 284 29.55 0.51 -17.55
N PRO A 285 29.53 1.57 -18.38
CA PRO A 285 29.85 2.94 -17.93
C PRO A 285 28.61 3.68 -17.43
N TYR A 286 27.71 3.00 -16.72
CA TYR A 286 26.42 3.51 -16.32
C TYR A 286 26.56 4.77 -15.43
N LEU A 287 25.64 5.72 -15.58
CA LEU A 287 25.69 7.02 -14.88
C LEU A 287 24.86 7.04 -13.59
N ASN A 288 23.96 6.09 -13.41
CA ASN A 288 23.12 6.01 -12.22
C ASN A 288 23.79 5.17 -11.14
N GLU A 289 24.26 5.80 -10.06
CA GLU A 289 24.86 5.13 -8.90
C GLU A 289 23.85 4.20 -8.21
N ALA A 290 22.57 4.59 -8.18
CA ALA A 290 21.51 3.89 -7.44
C ALA A 290 21.00 2.61 -8.12
N GLN A 291 21.73 2.05 -9.08
CA GLN A 291 21.33 0.79 -9.70
C GLN A 291 21.65 -0.40 -8.78
N ILE A 292 20.61 -0.91 -8.13
CA ILE A 292 20.73 -1.96 -7.10
C ILE A 292 20.82 -3.37 -7.68
N THR A 293 20.34 -3.58 -8.90
CA THR A 293 20.45 -4.84 -9.65
C THR A 293 20.69 -4.56 -11.12
N SER A 294 21.56 -5.33 -11.78
CA SER A 294 21.87 -5.21 -13.20
C SER A 294 22.02 -6.60 -13.83
N GLY A 295 21.00 -7.04 -14.57
CA GLY A 295 21.03 -8.30 -15.30
C GLY A 295 22.16 -8.37 -16.32
N THR A 296 22.45 -7.25 -17.03
CA THR A 296 23.55 -7.21 -18.02
C THR A 296 24.93 -7.41 -17.38
N LEU A 297 25.13 -6.89 -16.16
CA LEU A 297 26.35 -7.10 -15.39
C LEU A 297 26.46 -8.56 -14.94
N SER A 298 25.37 -9.11 -14.40
CA SER A 298 25.32 -10.52 -13.98
C SER A 298 25.64 -11.48 -15.14
N TYR A 299 25.08 -11.24 -16.31
CA TYR A 299 25.38 -12.02 -17.52
C TYR A 299 26.85 -11.93 -17.92
N ALA A 300 27.47 -10.74 -17.84
CA ALA A 300 28.90 -10.57 -18.18
C ALA A 300 29.78 -11.32 -17.19
N VAL A 301 29.56 -11.20 -15.89
CA VAL A 301 30.29 -11.94 -14.86
C VAL A 301 30.04 -13.45 -15.01
N GLY A 302 28.78 -13.86 -15.23
CA GLY A 302 28.38 -15.25 -15.42
C GLY A 302 29.04 -15.92 -16.62
N SER A 303 29.28 -15.17 -17.70
CA SER A 303 30.02 -15.66 -18.90
C SER A 303 31.53 -15.74 -18.70
N GLY A 304 32.07 -15.19 -17.61
CA GLY A 304 33.51 -15.09 -17.38
C GLY A 304 34.18 -13.95 -18.14
N ALA A 305 33.43 -12.92 -18.58
CA ALA A 305 34.02 -11.75 -19.20
C ALA A 305 34.82 -10.93 -18.16
N ALA A 306 35.94 -10.34 -18.59
CA ALA A 306 36.62 -9.33 -17.75
C ALA A 306 35.82 -8.04 -17.79
N VAL A 307 35.30 -7.63 -16.65
CA VAL A 307 34.36 -6.48 -16.52
C VAL A 307 35.06 -5.24 -16.04
N ILE A 308 34.80 -4.11 -16.72
CA ILE A 308 35.15 -2.75 -16.25
C ILE A 308 33.84 -1.96 -16.09
N SER A 309 33.63 -1.37 -14.95
CA SER A 309 32.36 -0.71 -14.61
C SER A 309 32.56 0.60 -13.87
N THR A 310 31.61 1.52 -14.00
CA THR A 310 31.41 2.59 -13.01
C THR A 310 30.95 2.00 -11.67
N PRO A 311 31.19 2.67 -10.53
CA PRO A 311 30.96 2.13 -9.19
C PRO A 311 29.49 2.25 -8.76
N TYR A 312 28.52 1.89 -9.61
CA TYR A 312 27.15 1.78 -9.16
C TYR A 312 26.95 0.61 -8.20
N TRP A 313 25.94 0.64 -7.38
CA TRP A 313 25.78 -0.24 -6.19
C TRP A 313 25.97 -1.73 -6.51
N HIS A 314 25.30 -2.25 -7.51
CA HIS A 314 25.46 -3.67 -7.88
C HIS A 314 26.88 -3.98 -8.39
N ALA A 315 27.51 -3.04 -9.10
CA ALA A 315 28.86 -3.25 -9.61
C ALA A 315 29.89 -3.29 -8.49
N GLN A 316 29.76 -2.44 -7.46
CA GLN A 316 30.64 -2.46 -6.28
C GLN A 316 30.59 -3.82 -5.58
N GLU A 317 29.42 -4.44 -5.50
CA GLU A 317 29.21 -5.72 -4.84
C GLU A 317 29.68 -6.90 -5.73
N LEU A 318 29.18 -6.95 -6.97
CA LEU A 318 29.41 -8.08 -7.86
C LEU A 318 30.86 -8.17 -8.37
N LEU A 319 31.55 -7.04 -8.54
CA LEU A 319 32.94 -6.97 -9.02
C LEU A 319 34.00 -6.98 -7.91
N ALA A 320 33.61 -7.13 -6.65
CA ALA A 320 34.55 -7.32 -5.54
C ALA A 320 35.45 -8.56 -5.79
N ASP A 321 36.47 -8.73 -4.94
CA ASP A 321 37.39 -9.89 -4.96
C ASP A 321 38.07 -10.14 -6.32
N ASN A 322 38.47 -9.07 -6.99
CA ASN A 322 39.12 -9.13 -8.31
C ASN A 322 38.27 -9.85 -9.39
N ARG A 323 36.91 -9.70 -9.35
CA ARG A 323 36.01 -10.17 -10.41
C ARG A 323 35.84 -9.14 -11.52
N GLY A 324 36.30 -7.91 -11.33
CA GLY A 324 36.30 -6.83 -12.30
C GLY A 324 37.10 -5.62 -11.82
N ARG A 325 37.02 -4.53 -12.57
CA ARG A 325 37.68 -3.26 -12.25
C ARG A 325 36.65 -2.14 -12.22
N LEU A 326 36.80 -1.20 -11.30
CA LEU A 326 35.93 -0.03 -11.19
C LEU A 326 36.68 1.24 -11.60
N PHE A 327 35.96 2.19 -12.20
CA PHE A 327 36.45 3.55 -12.51
C PHE A 327 35.36 4.57 -12.20
N ASP A 328 35.74 5.83 -11.90
CA ASP A 328 34.81 6.86 -11.50
C ASP A 328 33.84 7.26 -12.64
N PHE A 329 32.63 7.69 -12.26
CA PHE A 329 31.62 8.14 -13.21
C PHE A 329 32.16 9.20 -14.15
N ARG A 330 31.91 9.04 -15.45
CA ARG A 330 32.33 9.94 -16.55
C ARG A 330 33.86 10.12 -16.70
N ASN A 331 34.66 9.33 -16.02
CA ASN A 331 36.11 9.45 -16.09
C ASN A 331 36.69 8.57 -17.20
N HIS A 332 36.65 9.10 -18.45
CA HIS A 332 37.17 8.39 -19.62
C HIS A 332 38.68 8.19 -19.58
N GLU A 333 39.44 9.04 -18.86
CA GLU A 333 40.88 8.88 -18.69
C GLU A 333 41.22 7.67 -17.82
N ALA A 334 40.56 7.53 -16.67
CA ALA A 334 40.74 6.33 -15.85
C ALA A 334 40.36 5.06 -16.60
N LEU A 335 39.23 5.09 -17.34
CA LEU A 335 38.81 3.98 -18.19
C LEU A 335 39.90 3.62 -19.23
N SER A 336 40.45 4.59 -19.97
CA SER A 336 41.49 4.35 -20.95
C SER A 336 42.75 3.75 -20.34
N ASN A 337 43.16 4.22 -19.16
CA ASN A 337 44.32 3.68 -18.45
C ASN A 337 44.11 2.20 -18.04
N ILE A 338 42.93 1.87 -17.48
CA ILE A 338 42.57 0.50 -17.08
C ILE A 338 42.57 -0.45 -18.33
N VAL A 339 41.95 0.01 -19.43
CA VAL A 339 41.89 -0.80 -20.68
C VAL A 339 43.29 -1.04 -21.21
N ASN A 340 44.14 0.00 -21.27
CA ASN A 340 45.52 -0.13 -21.75
C ASN A 340 46.34 -1.08 -20.84
N GLU A 341 46.22 -0.91 -19.49
CA GLU A 341 46.86 -1.82 -18.53
C GLU A 341 46.47 -3.28 -18.80
N LEU A 342 45.17 -3.57 -18.91
CA LEU A 342 44.69 -4.94 -19.10
C LEU A 342 45.06 -5.53 -20.45
N PHE A 343 45.20 -4.71 -21.49
CA PHE A 343 45.62 -5.18 -22.81
C PHE A 343 47.15 -5.34 -22.91
N ASP A 344 47.93 -4.62 -22.11
CA ASP A 344 49.38 -4.74 -22.01
C ASP A 344 49.80 -5.88 -21.09
N GLU A 345 48.94 -6.27 -20.08
CA GLU A 345 49.20 -7.32 -19.12
C GLU A 345 48.20 -8.49 -19.22
N PRO A 346 48.35 -9.40 -20.17
CA PRO A 346 47.42 -10.52 -20.44
C PRO A 346 47.13 -11.40 -19.21
N ASP A 347 48.09 -11.55 -18.31
CA ASP A 347 47.94 -12.35 -17.10
C ASP A 347 46.90 -11.73 -16.13
N LYS A 348 46.90 -10.39 -15.98
CA LYS A 348 45.87 -9.70 -15.19
C LYS A 348 44.47 -9.85 -15.81
N LEU A 349 44.39 -9.72 -17.13
CA LEU A 349 43.13 -9.92 -17.85
C LEU A 349 42.63 -11.37 -17.69
N ALA A 350 43.51 -12.37 -17.80
CA ALA A 350 43.16 -13.76 -17.60
C ALA A 350 42.72 -14.06 -16.16
N LEU A 351 43.33 -13.43 -15.18
CA LEU A 351 42.94 -13.56 -13.76
C LEU A 351 41.53 -13.05 -13.53
N LEU A 352 41.18 -11.85 -14.06
CA LEU A 352 39.82 -11.29 -13.94
C LEU A 352 38.80 -12.24 -14.58
N LYS A 353 39.05 -12.73 -15.79
CA LYS A 353 38.20 -13.69 -16.47
C LYS A 353 38.00 -14.98 -15.67
N LYS A 354 39.09 -15.53 -15.11
CA LYS A 354 39.01 -16.71 -14.26
C LYS A 354 38.17 -16.52 -13.01
N ASN A 355 38.38 -15.43 -12.30
CA ASN A 355 37.62 -15.12 -11.06
C ASN A 355 36.15 -14.92 -11.39
N ALA A 356 35.80 -14.12 -12.41
CA ALA A 356 34.43 -13.92 -12.87
C ALA A 356 33.76 -15.27 -13.26
N TYR A 357 34.44 -16.11 -14.03
CA TYR A 357 33.91 -17.41 -14.45
C TYR A 357 33.67 -18.35 -13.26
N GLN A 358 34.58 -18.41 -12.30
CA GLN A 358 34.42 -19.26 -11.11
C GLN A 358 33.23 -18.83 -10.29
N TYR A 359 33.06 -17.52 -10.07
CA TYR A 359 31.90 -16.96 -9.37
C TYR A 359 30.60 -17.18 -10.17
N GLY A 360 30.64 -16.97 -11.47
CA GLY A 360 29.50 -17.13 -12.37
C GLY A 360 28.86 -18.52 -12.33
N LYS A 361 29.60 -19.56 -11.98
CA LYS A 361 29.04 -20.92 -11.80
C LYS A 361 27.96 -20.99 -10.73
N HIS A 362 28.07 -20.18 -9.68
CA HIS A 362 27.08 -20.10 -8.61
C HIS A 362 25.82 -19.37 -9.04
N LEU A 363 25.93 -18.49 -10.03
CA LEU A 363 24.82 -17.72 -10.58
C LEU A 363 24.03 -18.45 -11.67
N ARG A 364 24.47 -19.62 -12.15
CA ARG A 364 23.80 -20.35 -13.22
C ARG A 364 22.37 -20.73 -12.85
N TRP A 365 21.43 -20.57 -13.79
CA TRP A 365 20.01 -20.82 -13.58
C TRP A 365 19.70 -22.16 -12.92
N PRO A 366 20.36 -23.32 -13.25
CA PRO A 366 20.09 -24.56 -12.52
C PRO A 366 20.45 -24.51 -11.04
N THR A 367 21.45 -23.74 -10.64
CA THR A 367 21.81 -23.53 -9.24
C THR A 367 20.82 -22.60 -8.57
N ILE A 368 20.53 -21.46 -9.17
CA ILE A 368 19.57 -20.47 -8.68
C ILE A 368 18.17 -21.07 -8.57
N GLY A 369 17.73 -21.86 -9.57
CA GLY A 369 16.44 -22.55 -9.55
C GLY A 369 16.25 -23.49 -8.35
N LYS A 370 17.32 -24.20 -7.92
CA LYS A 370 17.25 -25.03 -6.70
C LYS A 370 17.00 -24.19 -5.44
N VAL A 371 17.70 -23.06 -5.31
CA VAL A 371 17.51 -22.15 -4.17
C VAL A 371 16.08 -21.60 -4.13
N PHE A 372 15.51 -21.27 -5.29
CA PHE A 372 14.11 -20.85 -5.39
C PHE A 372 13.12 -21.98 -5.01
N ILE A 373 13.37 -23.21 -5.46
CA ILE A 373 12.54 -24.37 -5.09
C ILE A 373 12.51 -24.55 -3.57
N ASP A 374 13.64 -24.42 -2.90
CA ASP A 374 13.70 -24.55 -1.43
C ASP A 374 12.96 -23.40 -0.73
N ALA A 375 13.07 -22.17 -1.24
CA ALA A 375 12.30 -21.03 -0.74
C ALA A 375 10.78 -21.24 -0.90
N LEU A 376 10.33 -21.76 -2.05
CA LEU A 376 8.93 -22.06 -2.34
C LEU A 376 8.38 -23.15 -1.38
N LYS A 377 9.14 -24.22 -1.15
CA LYS A 377 8.76 -25.28 -0.20
C LYS A 377 8.63 -24.73 1.23
N GLN A 378 9.56 -23.88 1.65
CA GLN A 378 9.52 -23.27 2.97
C GLN A 378 8.28 -22.37 3.13
N ALA A 379 7.96 -21.54 2.14
CA ALA A 379 6.78 -20.68 2.17
C ALA A 379 5.47 -21.48 2.30
N ILE A 380 5.35 -22.61 1.60
CA ILE A 380 4.19 -23.50 1.74
C ILE A 380 4.12 -24.11 3.14
N THR A 381 5.25 -24.56 3.69
CA THR A 381 5.32 -25.16 5.02
C THR A 381 4.92 -24.16 6.10
N ASP A 382 5.48 -22.94 6.05
CA ASP A 382 5.19 -21.86 6.99
C ASP A 382 3.70 -21.46 6.95
N ALA A 383 3.10 -21.40 5.76
CA ALA A 383 1.68 -21.08 5.60
C ALA A 383 0.76 -22.19 6.17
N ASN A 384 1.11 -23.45 5.99
CA ASN A 384 0.33 -24.56 6.55
C ASN A 384 0.38 -24.57 8.08
N GLN A 385 1.53 -24.27 8.68
CA GLN A 385 1.68 -24.16 10.14
C GLN A 385 0.89 -22.95 10.70
N ALA A 386 0.86 -21.84 10.00
CA ALA A 386 0.11 -20.63 10.41
C ALA A 386 -1.41 -20.84 10.41
N ASN A 387 -1.94 -21.72 9.55
CA ASN A 387 -3.37 -22.02 9.46
C ASN A 387 -3.90 -22.87 10.63
N GLU A 388 -3.03 -23.51 11.41
CA GLU A 388 -3.42 -24.34 12.57
C GLU A 388 -3.61 -23.52 13.87
N GLN A 389 -3.24 -22.25 13.90
CA GLN A 389 -3.39 -21.37 15.08
C GLN A 389 -4.72 -20.60 15.04
N HIS A 390 -5.55 -20.75 16.08
CA HIS A 390 -6.75 -19.91 16.29
C HIS A 390 -6.29 -18.45 16.50
N LYS A 391 -6.55 -17.57 15.51
CA LYS A 391 -6.29 -16.14 15.66
C LYS A 391 -7.44 -15.48 16.42
N PRO A 392 -7.15 -14.59 17.39
CA PRO A 392 -8.20 -13.80 18.03
C PRO A 392 -8.92 -12.92 16.98
N ILE A 393 -10.18 -12.59 17.21
CA ILE A 393 -10.97 -11.74 16.29
C ILE A 393 -10.32 -10.36 16.16
N ILE A 394 -9.87 -9.79 17.28
CA ILE A 394 -9.10 -8.55 17.34
C ILE A 394 -7.72 -8.90 17.87
N ASP A 395 -6.68 -8.52 17.15
CA ASP A 395 -5.29 -8.66 17.56
C ASP A 395 -4.73 -7.28 17.95
N PRO A 396 -4.63 -6.97 19.26
CA PRO A 396 -4.14 -5.67 19.73
C PRO A 396 -2.69 -5.40 19.33
N ASP A 397 -1.87 -6.45 19.16
CA ASP A 397 -0.44 -6.31 18.79
C ASP A 397 -0.27 -5.82 17.35
N LEU A 398 -1.29 -5.98 16.50
CA LEU A 398 -1.32 -5.47 15.14
C LEU A 398 -1.89 -4.04 15.05
N MET A 399 -2.41 -3.50 16.15
CA MET A 399 -2.93 -2.14 16.17
C MET A 399 -1.81 -1.12 16.41
N PRO A 400 -1.82 0.04 15.72
CA PRO A 400 -0.88 1.12 16.02
C PRO A 400 -1.02 1.60 17.46
N ALA A 401 0.11 1.97 18.10
CA ALA A 401 0.07 2.57 19.42
C ALA A 401 -0.71 3.90 19.40
N PHE A 402 -1.59 4.09 20.38
CA PHE A 402 -2.39 5.30 20.52
C PHE A 402 -1.55 6.57 20.65
N SER A 403 -1.93 7.66 19.96
CA SER A 403 -1.21 8.93 19.99
C SER A 403 -2.13 10.13 19.70
N LEU A 404 -2.07 11.16 20.52
CA LEU A 404 -2.71 12.44 20.28
C LEU A 404 -1.84 13.44 19.53
N ALA A 405 -0.64 13.06 19.09
CA ALA A 405 0.34 14.01 18.56
C ALA A 405 -0.15 14.81 17.33
N HIS A 406 -0.93 14.20 16.45
CA HIS A 406 -1.47 14.92 15.29
C HIS A 406 -2.65 15.82 15.68
N ILE A 407 -3.54 15.35 16.56
CA ILE A 407 -4.63 16.17 17.11
C ILE A 407 -4.05 17.41 17.81
N GLN A 408 -3.01 17.26 18.65
CA GLN A 408 -2.30 18.39 19.24
C GLN A 408 -1.71 19.33 18.20
N ARG A 409 -1.14 18.80 17.12
CA ARG A 409 -0.57 19.62 16.02
C ARG A 409 -1.63 20.47 15.31
N LEU A 410 -2.85 19.95 15.17
CA LEU A 410 -3.98 20.69 14.58
C LEU A 410 -4.65 21.63 15.56
N THR A 411 -4.40 21.52 16.88
CA THR A 411 -5.11 22.28 17.92
C THR A 411 -4.26 23.46 18.40
N ASP A 412 -4.87 24.63 18.48
CA ASP A 412 -4.30 25.81 19.14
C ASP A 412 -5.17 26.26 20.34
N ASP A 413 -5.04 27.52 20.77
CA ASP A 413 -5.81 28.09 21.90
C ASP A 413 -7.28 28.38 21.56
N THR A 414 -7.68 28.24 20.30
CA THR A 414 -9.05 28.45 19.82
C THR A 414 -9.81 27.13 19.72
N GLY A 415 -9.19 26.12 19.09
CA GLY A 415 -9.79 24.83 18.81
C GLY A 415 -8.95 24.02 17.84
N ILE A 416 -9.54 22.97 17.22
CA ILE A 416 -8.87 22.19 16.19
C ILE A 416 -9.13 22.82 14.81
N VAL A 417 -8.05 23.05 14.03
CA VAL A 417 -8.11 23.54 12.64
C VAL A 417 -8.66 22.44 11.73
N GLN A 418 -9.62 22.80 10.85
CA GLN A 418 -10.34 21.83 10.01
C GLN A 418 -9.44 21.00 9.10
N HIS A 419 -8.55 21.67 8.38
CA HIS A 419 -7.80 21.06 7.26
C HIS A 419 -6.30 21.14 7.47
N ALA A 420 -5.61 20.19 6.85
CA ALA A 420 -4.16 20.17 6.74
C ALA A 420 -3.75 20.00 5.26
N LYS A 421 -2.61 20.54 4.89
CA LYS A 421 -1.91 20.15 3.67
C LYS A 421 -0.86 19.11 4.04
N TYR A 422 -1.08 17.86 3.64
CA TYR A 422 -0.41 16.71 4.25
C TYR A 422 -0.63 16.74 5.78
N GLY A 423 0.40 16.63 6.58
CA GLY A 423 0.32 16.71 8.04
C GLY A 423 0.53 18.12 8.65
N ILE A 424 0.46 19.19 7.84
CA ILE A 424 0.67 20.58 8.29
C ILE A 424 -0.64 21.34 8.31
N PRO A 425 -1.05 21.95 9.46
CA PRO A 425 -2.31 22.67 9.59
C PRO A 425 -2.47 23.76 8.53
N ASN A 426 -3.61 23.82 7.86
CA ASN A 426 -3.94 24.88 6.92
C ASN A 426 -4.77 25.97 7.60
N LEU A 427 -4.11 26.94 8.19
CA LEU A 427 -4.73 28.00 8.98
C LEU A 427 -5.74 28.87 8.21
N LYS A 428 -5.69 28.84 6.85
CA LYS A 428 -6.64 29.59 6.01
C LYS A 428 -8.07 29.08 6.11
N GLU A 429 -8.23 27.80 6.40
CA GLU A 429 -9.55 27.13 6.46
C GLU A 429 -10.28 27.37 7.81
N GLY A 430 -9.55 27.83 8.84
CA GLY A 430 -10.13 28.10 10.16
C GLY A 430 -10.62 26.84 10.87
N TYR A 431 -11.72 26.99 11.60
CA TYR A 431 -12.28 25.99 12.50
C TYR A 431 -13.75 25.73 12.19
N CYS A 432 -14.23 24.50 12.46
CA CYS A 432 -15.66 24.21 12.46
C CYS A 432 -16.12 23.55 13.77
N LEU A 433 -17.39 23.68 14.05
CA LEU A 433 -18.02 23.13 15.24
C LEU A 433 -18.03 21.60 15.22
N ASP A 434 -18.26 21.02 14.05
CA ASP A 434 -18.25 19.56 13.84
C ASP A 434 -16.97 18.90 14.35
N ASP A 435 -15.82 19.43 13.93
CA ASP A 435 -14.52 18.86 14.28
C ASP A 435 -14.19 19.08 15.75
N ASN A 436 -14.51 20.24 16.30
CA ASN A 436 -14.30 20.50 17.72
C ASN A 436 -15.18 19.63 18.61
N SER A 437 -16.41 19.32 18.17
CA SER A 437 -17.31 18.39 18.86
C SER A 437 -16.77 16.94 18.81
N ARG A 438 -16.30 16.46 17.65
CA ARG A 438 -15.64 15.15 17.55
C ARG A 438 -14.35 15.10 18.36
N ALA A 439 -13.57 16.20 18.37
CA ALA A 439 -12.34 16.29 19.15
C ALA A 439 -12.63 16.17 20.65
N LEU A 440 -13.71 16.77 21.15
CA LEU A 440 -14.15 16.62 22.53
C LEU A 440 -14.44 15.14 22.86
N ILE A 441 -15.19 14.44 22.00
CA ILE A 441 -15.45 12.99 22.17
C ILE A 441 -14.13 12.20 22.20
N ALA A 442 -13.23 12.43 21.25
CA ALA A 442 -11.96 11.72 21.12
C ALA A 442 -11.08 11.87 22.38
N VAL A 443 -10.95 13.09 22.91
CA VAL A 443 -10.12 13.31 24.11
C VAL A 443 -10.76 12.76 25.39
N ILE A 444 -12.08 12.74 25.50
CA ILE A 444 -12.77 12.10 26.64
C ILE A 444 -12.55 10.57 26.58
N LEU A 445 -12.72 9.94 25.42
CA LEU A 445 -12.41 8.53 25.20
C LEU A 445 -10.96 8.21 25.55
N ALA A 446 -10.02 9.01 25.06
CA ALA A 446 -8.60 8.86 25.33
C ALA A 446 -8.28 8.98 26.84
N TYR A 447 -8.91 9.92 27.53
CA TYR A 447 -8.74 10.06 28.98
C TYR A 447 -9.32 8.86 29.74
N GLN A 448 -10.46 8.33 29.32
CA GLN A 448 -11.04 7.14 29.94
C GLN A 448 -10.09 5.93 29.85
N GLN A 449 -9.54 5.69 28.69
CA GLN A 449 -8.68 4.55 28.38
C GLN A 449 -7.30 4.65 29.02
N ASN A 450 -6.62 5.79 28.87
CA ASN A 450 -5.19 5.91 29.17
C ASN A 450 -4.88 6.87 30.33
N LYS A 451 -5.89 7.54 30.89
CA LYS A 451 -5.71 8.66 31.86
C LYS A 451 -4.72 9.72 31.34
N SER A 452 -4.70 9.93 30.03
CA SER A 452 -3.76 10.82 29.35
C SER A 452 -3.86 12.26 29.88
N LYS A 453 -2.71 12.80 30.33
CA LYS A 453 -2.60 14.20 30.74
C LYS A 453 -2.91 15.15 29.59
N THR A 454 -2.43 14.86 28.40
CA THR A 454 -2.69 15.63 27.18
C THR A 454 -4.20 15.68 26.88
N ALA A 455 -4.89 14.55 27.01
CA ALA A 455 -6.32 14.48 26.73
C ALA A 455 -7.12 15.39 27.66
N ILE A 456 -6.83 15.38 28.96
CA ILE A 456 -7.55 16.22 29.92
C ILE A 456 -7.24 17.73 29.75
N GLU A 457 -6.04 18.09 29.30
CA GLU A 457 -5.64 19.47 29.02
C GLU A 457 -6.31 20.02 27.74
N LEU A 458 -6.73 19.19 26.80
CA LEU A 458 -7.43 19.60 25.57
C LEU A 458 -8.95 19.77 25.77
N ILE A 459 -9.57 19.11 26.75
CA ILE A 459 -11.03 19.21 27.01
C ILE A 459 -11.50 20.65 27.12
N PRO A 460 -10.88 21.54 27.95
CA PRO A 460 -11.36 22.93 28.09
C PRO A 460 -11.21 23.74 26.80
N VAL A 461 -10.25 23.43 25.92
CA VAL A 461 -10.08 24.10 24.61
C VAL A 461 -11.34 23.89 23.77
N TYR A 462 -11.75 22.63 23.60
CA TYR A 462 -12.93 22.30 22.77
C TYR A 462 -14.24 22.75 23.43
N LEU A 463 -14.36 22.69 24.75
CA LEU A 463 -15.54 23.21 25.47
C LEU A 463 -15.66 24.73 25.33
N SER A 464 -14.56 25.48 25.44
CA SER A 464 -14.56 26.92 25.21
C SER A 464 -14.98 27.27 23.78
N TYR A 465 -14.51 26.49 22.80
CA TYR A 465 -14.92 26.66 21.41
C TYR A 465 -16.42 26.43 21.23
N ILE A 466 -16.97 25.32 21.75
CA ILE A 466 -18.40 25.00 21.65
C ILE A 466 -19.23 26.12 22.31
N GLN A 467 -18.83 26.62 23.51
CA GLN A 467 -19.50 27.75 24.15
C GLN A 467 -19.45 28.99 23.27
N TYR A 468 -18.31 29.31 22.69
CA TYR A 468 -18.15 30.51 21.85
C TYR A 468 -19.05 30.49 20.62
N MET A 469 -19.28 29.30 20.07
CA MET A 469 -20.13 29.08 18.90
C MET A 469 -21.61 29.00 19.23
N GLN A 470 -22.00 28.86 20.50
CA GLN A 470 -23.42 28.81 20.91
C GLN A 470 -24.05 30.19 20.84
N CYS A 471 -25.19 30.32 20.16
CA CYS A 471 -26.01 31.49 20.06
C CYS A 471 -26.81 31.73 21.35
N ASP A 472 -27.36 32.95 21.49
CA ASP A 472 -28.15 33.32 22.69
C ASP A 472 -29.42 32.48 22.85
N ASP A 473 -29.99 31.99 21.76
CA ASP A 473 -31.19 31.13 21.76
C ASP A 473 -30.89 29.65 22.01
N GLY A 474 -29.59 29.26 22.06
CA GLY A 474 -29.16 27.89 22.29
C GLY A 474 -28.83 27.09 21.01
N ASN A 475 -29.00 27.67 19.82
CA ASN A 475 -28.51 27.12 18.58
C ASN A 475 -26.98 27.34 18.46
N PHE A 476 -26.36 26.87 17.38
CA PHE A 476 -24.91 27.01 17.16
C PHE A 476 -24.60 27.57 15.77
N ARG A 477 -23.52 28.34 15.69
CA ARG A 477 -22.79 28.60 14.45
C ARG A 477 -21.87 27.45 14.15
N ASN A 478 -21.52 27.24 12.88
CA ASN A 478 -20.62 26.13 12.51
C ASN A 478 -19.19 26.61 12.24
N PHE A 479 -18.97 27.72 11.52
CA PHE A 479 -17.67 28.10 10.99
C PHE A 479 -17.07 29.35 11.64
N LEU A 480 -15.79 29.27 11.99
CA LEU A 480 -14.99 30.35 12.52
C LEU A 480 -13.71 30.52 11.70
N SER A 481 -13.42 31.76 11.27
CA SER A 481 -12.15 32.05 10.59
C SER A 481 -10.97 31.96 11.58
N PHE A 482 -9.74 31.84 11.05
CA PHE A 482 -8.53 31.91 11.88
C PHE A 482 -8.38 33.23 12.64
N ARG A 483 -9.06 34.30 12.19
CA ARG A 483 -9.13 35.60 12.87
C ARG A 483 -10.21 35.65 13.96
N ARG A 484 -10.90 34.52 14.23
CA ARG A 484 -12.01 34.40 15.17
C ARG A 484 -13.22 35.23 14.75
N GLU A 485 -13.47 35.36 13.45
CA GLU A 485 -14.69 35.98 12.90
C GLU A 485 -15.69 34.89 12.55
N TYR A 486 -16.96 35.05 12.91
CA TYR A 486 -18.01 34.11 12.53
C TYR A 486 -18.21 34.16 11.00
N LEU A 487 -18.33 33.01 10.36
CA LEU A 487 -18.53 32.88 8.92
C LEU A 487 -19.98 32.53 8.56
N ASP A 488 -20.80 32.18 9.55
CA ASP A 488 -22.20 31.88 9.42
C ASP A 488 -22.96 32.44 10.62
N ASP A 489 -24.28 32.69 10.45
CA ASP A 489 -25.17 33.16 11.54
C ASP A 489 -25.76 31.97 12.32
N VAL A 490 -26.08 30.88 11.60
CA VAL A 490 -26.61 29.61 12.15
C VAL A 490 -25.96 28.46 11.37
N GLY A 491 -25.49 27.44 12.06
CA GLY A 491 -24.89 26.22 11.49
C GLY A 491 -25.91 25.23 10.95
N SER A 492 -25.44 24.10 10.43
CA SER A 492 -26.29 23.03 9.96
C SER A 492 -26.87 22.20 11.10
N GLU A 493 -27.97 21.48 10.84
CA GLU A 493 -28.52 20.51 11.80
C GLU A 493 -27.54 19.39 12.12
N ASP A 494 -26.66 19.03 11.18
CA ASP A 494 -25.60 18.04 11.39
C ASP A 494 -24.59 18.52 12.44
N SER A 495 -24.13 19.78 12.33
CA SER A 495 -23.21 20.36 13.33
C SER A 495 -23.86 20.49 14.68
N PHE A 496 -25.15 20.88 14.71
CA PHE A 496 -25.96 20.92 15.92
C PHE A 496 -26.02 19.52 16.58
N GLY A 497 -26.46 18.52 15.84
CA GLY A 497 -26.62 17.15 16.36
C GLY A 497 -25.31 16.57 16.88
N ARG A 498 -24.17 16.74 16.14
CA ARG A 498 -22.85 16.31 16.61
C ARG A 498 -22.40 17.02 17.88
N THR A 499 -22.76 18.29 18.04
CA THR A 499 -22.48 19.03 19.27
C THR A 499 -23.30 18.48 20.44
N ILE A 500 -24.59 18.19 20.25
CA ILE A 500 -25.41 17.53 21.26
C ILE A 500 -24.88 16.15 21.63
N TRP A 501 -24.36 15.37 20.62
CA TRP A 501 -23.68 14.13 20.90
C TRP A 501 -22.45 14.32 21.79
N ALA A 502 -21.58 15.28 21.47
CA ALA A 502 -20.39 15.56 22.26
C ALA A 502 -20.71 16.01 23.69
N LEU A 503 -21.68 16.88 23.85
CA LEU A 503 -22.13 17.35 25.16
C LEU A 503 -22.80 16.24 25.99
N GLY A 504 -23.69 15.45 25.39
CA GLY A 504 -24.29 14.28 26.04
C GLY A 504 -23.23 13.24 26.46
N TYR A 505 -22.24 12.98 25.58
CA TYR A 505 -21.11 12.11 25.90
C TYR A 505 -20.28 12.63 27.07
N LEU A 506 -19.99 13.94 27.09
CA LEU A 506 -19.31 14.60 28.21
C LEU A 506 -20.10 14.47 29.52
N ILE A 507 -21.40 14.75 29.52
CA ILE A 507 -22.25 14.69 30.73
C ILE A 507 -22.15 13.29 31.38
N ASN A 508 -22.18 12.26 30.58
CA ASN A 508 -22.05 10.88 31.08
C ASN A 508 -20.61 10.50 31.51
N ASN A 509 -19.59 11.08 30.88
CA ASN A 509 -18.21 10.58 30.97
C ASN A 509 -17.21 11.66 31.45
N ALA A 510 -17.66 12.77 31.98
CA ALA A 510 -16.78 13.87 32.37
C ALA A 510 -15.73 13.45 33.41
N PRO A 511 -14.47 13.89 33.27
CA PRO A 511 -13.43 13.59 34.23
C PRO A 511 -13.60 14.27 35.58
N ASN A 512 -14.41 15.32 35.64
CA ASN A 512 -14.71 16.06 36.85
C ASN A 512 -16.09 16.76 36.77
N ASN A 513 -16.61 17.21 37.93
CA ASN A 513 -17.93 17.85 38.02
C ASN A 513 -18.00 19.20 37.29
N SER A 514 -16.93 20.00 37.31
CA SER A 514 -16.93 21.30 36.63
C SER A 514 -17.19 21.20 35.14
N TYR A 515 -16.56 20.24 34.47
CA TYR A 515 -16.79 20.02 33.05
C TYR A 515 -18.18 19.43 32.77
N ARG A 516 -18.69 18.57 33.66
CA ARG A 516 -20.06 18.03 33.57
C ARG A 516 -21.11 19.12 33.65
N GLU A 517 -21.05 19.96 34.67
CA GLU A 517 -22.00 21.06 34.87
C GLU A 517 -21.94 22.07 33.72
N PHE A 518 -20.74 22.44 33.29
CA PHE A 518 -20.55 23.33 32.15
C PHE A 518 -21.18 22.76 30.86
N GLY A 519 -20.91 21.49 30.55
CA GLY A 519 -21.49 20.83 29.38
C GLY A 519 -23.00 20.70 29.49
N LYS A 520 -23.53 20.48 30.71
CA LYS A 520 -24.97 20.40 30.93
C LYS A 520 -25.66 21.75 30.71
N GLU A 521 -25.07 22.87 31.13
CA GLU A 521 -25.63 24.21 30.84
C GLU A 521 -25.76 24.46 29.34
N LEU A 522 -24.75 24.10 28.54
CA LEU A 522 -24.78 24.24 27.08
C LEU A 522 -25.83 23.32 26.45
N PHE A 523 -25.92 22.09 26.94
CA PHE A 523 -26.87 21.07 26.47
C PHE A 523 -28.33 21.53 26.77
N ASP A 524 -28.64 21.92 28.02
CA ASP A 524 -29.97 22.30 28.43
C ASP A 524 -30.50 23.52 27.63
N LYS A 525 -29.60 24.46 27.31
CA LYS A 525 -29.93 25.65 26.51
C LYS A 525 -30.33 25.28 25.07
N SER A 526 -29.83 24.14 24.54
CA SER A 526 -30.09 23.67 23.18
C SER A 526 -31.37 22.84 23.05
N VAL A 527 -31.93 22.33 24.14
CA VAL A 527 -33.12 21.43 24.15
C VAL A 527 -34.32 21.97 23.36
N PRO A 528 -34.66 23.28 23.40
CA PRO A 528 -35.79 23.82 22.62
C PRO A 528 -35.70 23.59 21.11
N HIS A 529 -34.51 23.39 20.58
CA HIS A 529 -34.26 23.13 19.13
C HIS A 529 -34.49 21.69 18.73
N PHE A 530 -34.57 20.73 19.65
CA PHE A 530 -34.72 19.30 19.30
C PHE A 530 -35.98 19.04 18.48
N SER A 531 -37.08 19.73 18.80
CA SER A 531 -38.34 19.57 18.04
C SER A 531 -38.38 20.27 16.68
N GLN A 532 -37.33 21.04 16.35
CA GLN A 532 -37.23 21.80 15.10
C GLN A 532 -36.36 21.08 14.06
N LEU A 533 -35.72 19.96 14.39
CA LEU A 533 -34.86 19.21 13.51
C LEU A 533 -35.69 18.49 12.47
N GLU A 534 -35.28 18.61 11.18
CA GLU A 534 -35.94 18.03 10.02
C GLU A 534 -35.05 17.01 9.29
N HIS A 535 -33.71 17.14 9.36
CA HIS A 535 -32.77 16.30 8.63
C HIS A 535 -32.36 15.06 9.43
N LEU A 536 -32.47 13.89 8.84
CA LEU A 536 -32.31 12.59 9.53
C LEU A 536 -30.97 12.45 10.26
N ARG A 537 -29.88 13.00 9.69
CA ARG A 537 -28.54 12.90 10.31
C ARG A 537 -28.39 13.83 11.52
N GLY A 538 -28.95 15.03 11.45
CA GLY A 538 -29.04 15.94 12.61
C GLY A 538 -29.85 15.32 13.74
N ILE A 539 -31.00 14.74 13.41
CA ILE A 539 -31.87 14.00 14.36
C ILE A 539 -31.08 12.81 14.96
N ALA A 540 -30.44 11.97 14.12
CA ALA A 540 -29.73 10.80 14.60
C ALA A 540 -28.58 11.14 15.55
N ASN A 541 -27.75 12.14 15.21
CA ASN A 541 -26.66 12.59 16.06
C ASN A 541 -27.21 13.13 17.42
N THR A 542 -28.32 13.88 17.38
CA THR A 542 -29.01 14.38 18.61
C THR A 542 -29.49 13.20 19.46
N MET A 543 -30.11 12.18 18.88
CA MET A 543 -30.56 10.97 19.58
C MET A 543 -29.39 10.23 20.27
N ILE A 544 -28.26 10.13 19.63
CA ILE A 544 -27.05 9.48 20.21
C ILE A 544 -26.57 10.31 21.41
N GLY A 545 -26.53 11.64 21.28
CA GLY A 545 -26.19 12.53 22.39
C GLY A 545 -27.16 12.40 23.57
N LEU A 546 -28.45 12.37 23.27
CA LEU A 546 -29.51 12.22 24.28
C LEU A 546 -29.46 10.83 24.97
N SER A 547 -29.07 9.78 24.24
CA SER A 547 -28.87 8.46 24.85
C SER A 547 -27.75 8.47 25.90
N HIS A 548 -26.67 9.21 25.64
CA HIS A 548 -25.59 9.38 26.62
C HIS A 548 -26.04 10.22 27.82
N TYR A 549 -26.78 11.29 27.59
CA TYR A 549 -27.39 12.08 28.69
C TYR A 549 -28.27 11.20 29.58
N LEU A 550 -29.17 10.41 28.98
CA LEU A 550 -30.09 9.53 29.70
C LEU A 550 -29.40 8.40 30.46
N LYS A 551 -28.22 7.98 30.06
CA LYS A 551 -27.40 7.04 30.86
C LYS A 551 -26.92 7.67 32.17
N ALA A 552 -26.65 8.97 32.18
CA ALA A 552 -26.32 9.72 33.41
C ALA A 552 -27.58 10.13 34.21
N HIS A 553 -28.72 10.32 33.55
CA HIS A 553 -29.97 10.79 34.10
C HIS A 553 -31.16 9.88 33.68
N PRO A 554 -31.21 8.60 34.12
CA PRO A 554 -32.13 7.58 33.57
C PRO A 554 -33.62 7.83 33.92
N TYR A 555 -33.91 8.76 34.78
CA TYR A 555 -35.27 9.07 35.23
C TYR A 555 -35.79 10.44 34.74
N ASP A 556 -35.11 11.05 33.76
CA ASP A 556 -35.55 12.29 33.15
C ASP A 556 -36.64 12.03 32.11
N GLU A 557 -37.91 12.00 32.57
CA GLU A 557 -39.06 11.68 31.71
C GLU A 557 -39.20 12.65 30.52
N GLY A 558 -38.87 13.94 30.70
CA GLY A 558 -38.92 14.92 29.62
C GLY A 558 -37.93 14.63 28.52
N MET A 559 -36.72 14.18 28.87
CA MET A 559 -35.69 13.79 27.88
C MET A 559 -36.01 12.45 27.23
N ILE A 560 -36.67 11.52 27.93
CA ILE A 560 -37.17 10.29 27.33
C ILE A 560 -38.23 10.61 26.25
N GLU A 561 -39.16 11.55 26.55
CA GLU A 561 -40.16 12.00 25.57
C GLU A 561 -39.52 12.68 24.35
N HIS A 562 -38.47 13.50 24.53
CA HIS A 562 -37.68 14.03 23.40
C HIS A 562 -37.04 12.91 22.55
N MET A 563 -36.50 11.90 23.20
CA MET A 563 -35.88 10.75 22.54
C MET A 563 -36.89 9.97 21.67
N ASP A 564 -38.11 9.72 22.23
CA ASP A 564 -39.20 9.07 21.49
C ASP A 564 -39.69 9.93 20.29
N ASN A 565 -39.77 11.25 20.49
CA ASN A 565 -40.20 12.17 19.44
C ASN A 565 -39.20 12.24 18.30
N LEU A 566 -37.89 12.22 18.57
CA LEU A 566 -36.82 12.21 17.59
C LEU A 566 -36.74 10.88 16.83
N ALA A 567 -37.12 9.76 17.43
CA ALA A 567 -37.14 8.48 16.75
C ALA A 567 -38.22 8.36 15.67
N LYS A 568 -39.37 9.06 15.84
CA LYS A 568 -40.53 8.98 14.92
C LYS A 568 -40.18 9.32 13.45
N PRO A 569 -39.45 10.42 13.14
CA PRO A 569 -39.03 10.73 11.76
C PRO A 569 -38.20 9.64 11.14
N LEU A 570 -37.22 9.04 11.84
CA LEU A 570 -36.40 7.95 11.33
C LEU A 570 -37.24 6.71 11.01
N ILE A 571 -38.10 6.28 11.94
CA ILE A 571 -39.01 5.14 11.79
C ILE A 571 -39.95 5.37 10.58
N THR A 572 -40.49 6.58 10.47
CA THR A 572 -41.41 6.95 9.37
C THR A 572 -40.68 6.94 8.03
N ALA A 573 -39.49 7.53 7.97
CA ALA A 573 -38.65 7.56 6.76
C ALA A 573 -38.30 6.16 6.29
N PHE A 574 -37.90 5.27 7.20
CA PHE A 574 -37.60 3.88 6.88
C PHE A 574 -38.84 3.15 6.29
N LYS A 575 -40.00 3.23 6.98
CA LYS A 575 -41.23 2.60 6.51
C LYS A 575 -41.70 3.11 5.15
N SER A 576 -41.51 4.40 4.88
CA SER A 576 -41.94 5.03 3.64
C SER A 576 -41.04 4.65 2.44
N ASN A 577 -39.75 4.42 2.70
CA ASN A 577 -38.76 4.15 1.65
C ASN A 577 -38.44 2.65 1.50
N LYS A 578 -38.79 1.81 2.48
CA LYS A 578 -38.53 0.36 2.43
C LYS A 578 -39.19 -0.28 1.21
N GLY A 579 -38.49 -1.18 0.54
CA GLY A 579 -38.95 -1.97 -0.60
C GLY A 579 -38.41 -3.39 -0.56
N GLU A 580 -38.72 -4.22 -1.57
CA GLU A 580 -38.35 -5.65 -1.60
C GLU A 580 -36.83 -5.88 -1.47
N ASN A 581 -36.02 -5.03 -2.15
CA ASN A 581 -34.56 -5.10 -2.15
C ASN A 581 -33.93 -3.78 -1.64
N TRP A 582 -34.67 -2.97 -0.88
CA TRP A 582 -34.20 -1.68 -0.39
C TRP A 582 -34.66 -1.49 1.06
N HIS A 583 -33.74 -1.59 2.01
CA HIS A 583 -34.00 -1.55 3.43
C HIS A 583 -33.32 -0.33 4.04
N TRP A 584 -33.70 0.87 3.54
CA TRP A 584 -33.05 2.12 3.88
C TRP A 584 -34.07 3.25 4.12
N PHE A 585 -33.60 4.32 4.78
CA PHE A 585 -34.40 5.46 5.22
C PHE A 585 -34.73 6.45 4.08
N GLU A 586 -33.92 6.48 3.02
CA GLU A 586 -33.94 7.45 1.93
C GLU A 586 -33.91 6.72 0.58
N GLU A 587 -34.21 7.40 -0.53
CA GLU A 587 -34.06 6.85 -1.92
C GLU A 587 -32.58 6.69 -2.34
N GLN A 588 -31.66 7.12 -1.49
CA GLN A 588 -30.23 7.10 -1.74
C GLN A 588 -29.45 6.87 -0.42
N LEU A 589 -28.24 6.32 -0.53
CA LEU A 589 -27.23 6.33 0.54
C LEU A 589 -26.16 7.34 0.16
N THR A 590 -25.88 8.26 1.06
CA THR A 590 -24.94 9.36 0.83
C THR A 590 -23.73 9.29 1.76
N TYR A 591 -23.70 10.09 2.81
CA TYR A 591 -22.62 10.17 3.79
C TYR A 591 -23.11 9.80 5.18
N ASP A 592 -22.17 9.40 6.05
CA ASP A 592 -22.42 9.10 7.48
C ASP A 592 -23.60 8.13 7.69
N ASN A 593 -23.64 7.09 6.81
CA ASN A 593 -24.82 6.22 6.73
C ASN A 593 -25.02 5.38 8.01
N GLY A 594 -23.94 4.91 8.63
CA GLY A 594 -24.00 4.09 9.85
C GLY A 594 -24.64 4.78 11.04
N ILE A 595 -24.76 6.12 11.01
CA ILE A 595 -25.32 6.88 12.13
C ILE A 595 -26.84 6.67 12.30
N LEU A 596 -27.57 6.40 11.21
CA LEU A 596 -29.03 6.22 11.25
C LEU A 596 -29.42 4.93 11.99
N PRO A 597 -28.89 3.73 11.66
CA PRO A 597 -29.12 2.54 12.48
C PRO A 597 -28.54 2.67 13.90
N LEU A 598 -27.38 3.32 14.08
CA LEU A 598 -26.80 3.56 15.40
C LEU A 598 -27.75 4.34 16.32
N ALA A 599 -28.43 5.36 15.80
CA ALA A 599 -29.39 6.16 16.56
C ALA A 599 -30.59 5.33 17.03
N LEU A 600 -31.18 4.49 16.16
CA LEU A 600 -32.30 3.62 16.51
C LEU A 600 -31.89 2.52 17.51
N LEU A 601 -30.70 1.95 17.38
CA LEU A 601 -30.16 1.03 18.35
C LEU A 601 -29.91 1.71 19.71
N SER A 602 -29.47 2.97 19.70
CA SER A 602 -29.31 3.77 20.92
C SER A 602 -30.65 4.15 21.57
N HIS A 603 -31.69 4.36 20.76
CA HIS A 603 -33.06 4.55 21.24
C HIS A 603 -33.59 3.28 21.95
N TYR A 604 -33.39 2.09 21.30
CA TYR A 604 -33.77 0.83 21.93
C TYR A 604 -33.06 0.58 23.27
N GLU A 605 -31.77 0.90 23.34
CA GLU A 605 -30.97 0.72 24.57
C GLU A 605 -31.59 1.49 25.78
N ILE A 606 -32.22 2.63 25.53
CA ILE A 606 -32.83 3.48 26.58
C ILE A 606 -34.29 3.13 26.82
N THR A 607 -35.09 2.95 25.78
CA THR A 607 -36.55 2.88 25.85
C THR A 607 -37.11 1.46 25.73
N HIS A 608 -36.27 0.50 25.30
CA HIS A 608 -36.66 -0.88 24.95
C HIS A 608 -37.74 -0.96 23.85
N ASN A 609 -37.80 0.06 22.98
CA ASN A 609 -38.73 0.10 21.86
C ASN A 609 -38.33 -0.93 20.79
N GLN A 610 -39.15 -2.01 20.66
CA GLN A 610 -38.86 -3.13 19.77
C GLN A 610 -38.77 -2.71 18.30
N GLU A 611 -39.62 -1.77 17.86
CA GLU A 611 -39.62 -1.32 16.48
C GLU A 611 -38.29 -0.63 16.10
N SER A 612 -37.70 0.14 17.01
CA SER A 612 -36.38 0.73 16.82
C SER A 612 -35.27 -0.31 16.73
N LEU A 613 -35.34 -1.38 17.51
CA LEU A 613 -34.42 -2.51 17.39
C LEU A 613 -34.52 -3.17 16.02
N ASP A 614 -35.74 -3.54 15.62
CA ASP A 614 -35.98 -4.25 14.38
C ASP A 614 -35.51 -3.45 13.16
N ILE A 615 -35.84 -2.16 13.08
CA ILE A 615 -35.41 -1.27 11.99
C ILE A 615 -33.90 -1.02 12.04
N GLY A 616 -33.35 -0.80 13.24
CA GLY A 616 -31.91 -0.61 13.44
C GLY A 616 -31.09 -1.79 12.96
N LEU A 617 -31.49 -3.02 13.33
CA LEU A 617 -30.82 -4.24 12.87
C LEU A 617 -31.01 -4.49 11.38
N GLU A 618 -32.22 -4.29 10.83
CA GLU A 618 -32.51 -4.49 9.42
C GLU A 618 -31.72 -3.53 8.53
N SER A 619 -31.67 -2.26 8.87
CA SER A 619 -30.89 -1.26 8.12
C SER A 619 -29.39 -1.46 8.27
N MET A 620 -28.91 -1.89 9.43
CA MET A 620 -27.52 -2.27 9.66
C MET A 620 -27.10 -3.47 8.77
N GLU A 621 -27.93 -4.51 8.69
CA GLU A 621 -27.67 -5.68 7.85
C GLU A 621 -27.66 -5.32 6.35
N PHE A 622 -28.58 -4.47 5.93
CA PHE A 622 -28.61 -3.96 4.56
C PHE A 622 -27.33 -3.19 4.21
N LEU A 623 -26.87 -2.31 5.08
CA LEU A 623 -25.61 -1.59 4.87
C LEU A 623 -24.40 -2.54 4.87
N THR A 624 -24.43 -3.58 5.69
CA THR A 624 -23.40 -4.63 5.73
C THR A 624 -23.30 -5.38 4.41
N MET A 625 -24.42 -5.81 3.85
CA MET A 625 -24.46 -6.50 2.54
C MET A 625 -23.87 -5.65 1.42
N LEU A 626 -24.09 -4.33 1.45
CA LEU A 626 -23.57 -3.42 0.43
C LEU A 626 -22.05 -3.16 0.55
N THR A 627 -21.53 -3.15 1.77
CA THR A 627 -20.20 -2.60 2.03
C THR A 627 -19.14 -3.61 2.46
N LEU A 628 -19.52 -4.80 2.95
CA LEU A 628 -18.62 -5.85 3.45
C LEU A 628 -18.62 -7.14 2.62
N ASP A 629 -19.34 -7.20 1.51
CA ASP A 629 -19.48 -8.39 0.63
C ASP A 629 -18.14 -8.95 0.13
N LYS A 630 -17.12 -8.11 0.06
CA LYS A 630 -15.77 -8.43 -0.44
C LYS A 630 -14.81 -8.94 0.65
N GLY A 631 -15.28 -9.12 1.90
CA GLY A 631 -14.44 -9.51 3.04
C GLY A 631 -13.54 -8.39 3.59
N TYR A 632 -13.74 -7.16 3.14
CA TYR A 632 -13.18 -5.91 3.67
C TYR A 632 -14.19 -4.78 3.49
N LEU A 633 -14.06 -3.72 4.26
CA LEU A 633 -14.96 -2.57 4.13
C LEU A 633 -14.67 -1.80 2.82
N SER A 634 -15.73 -1.62 2.04
CA SER A 634 -15.76 -0.73 0.87
C SER A 634 -16.91 0.26 1.07
N PRO A 635 -16.70 1.37 1.77
CA PRO A 635 -17.73 2.38 2.00
C PRO A 635 -18.28 2.91 0.68
N ILE A 636 -19.49 3.44 0.72
CA ILE A 636 -20.11 4.09 -0.43
C ILE A 636 -19.30 5.36 -0.76
N GLY A 637 -18.87 5.49 -2.02
CA GLY A 637 -18.06 6.62 -2.45
C GLY A 637 -18.86 7.90 -2.66
N ASN A 638 -18.27 9.04 -2.30
CA ASN A 638 -18.88 10.37 -2.47
C ASN A 638 -18.95 10.79 -3.95
N ASP A 639 -18.14 10.20 -4.82
CA ASP A 639 -18.18 10.47 -6.27
C ASP A 639 -19.33 9.70 -6.95
N GLY A 640 -20.57 10.05 -6.58
CA GLY A 640 -21.79 9.51 -7.17
C GLY A 640 -22.73 8.78 -6.21
N TRP A 641 -22.32 8.45 -4.97
CA TRP A 641 -23.14 7.80 -3.94
C TRP A 641 -23.81 6.48 -4.39
N LEU A 642 -24.86 6.04 -3.71
CA LEU A 642 -25.71 4.94 -4.14
C LEU A 642 -27.16 5.41 -4.24
N TYR A 643 -27.72 5.37 -5.43
CA TYR A 643 -29.15 5.56 -5.66
C TYR A 643 -29.82 4.20 -5.91
N ARG A 644 -31.07 4.06 -5.51
CA ARG A 644 -31.83 2.81 -5.61
C ARG A 644 -31.80 2.14 -7.01
N THR A 645 -31.61 2.92 -8.07
CA THR A 645 -31.62 2.47 -9.46
C THR A 645 -30.27 2.53 -10.16
N LYS A 646 -29.19 2.83 -9.43
CA LYS A 646 -27.85 3.01 -9.99
C LYS A 646 -26.84 2.08 -9.33
N GLU A 647 -25.70 1.87 -10.01
CA GLU A 647 -24.56 1.20 -9.40
C GLU A 647 -23.95 2.08 -8.28
N MET A 648 -23.43 1.43 -7.26
CA MET A 648 -22.77 2.09 -6.12
C MET A 648 -21.45 2.72 -6.56
N ALA A 649 -21.25 3.98 -6.20
CA ALA A 649 -19.94 4.63 -6.33
C ALA A 649 -18.92 3.94 -5.42
N ILE A 650 -17.76 3.59 -5.98
CA ILE A 650 -16.70 2.86 -5.25
C ILE A 650 -15.73 3.85 -4.58
N TYR A 651 -15.50 5.02 -5.19
CA TYR A 651 -14.52 5.98 -4.75
C TYR A 651 -15.12 7.31 -4.39
N ASP A 652 -14.38 8.07 -3.95
CA ASP A 652 -13.98 8.92 -2.88
C ASP A 652 -14.56 8.43 -1.54
N GLN A 653 -13.96 7.34 -1.00
CA GLN A 653 -14.36 6.77 0.30
C GLN A 653 -13.84 7.66 1.42
N GLN A 654 -14.72 7.99 2.38
CA GLN A 654 -14.44 8.94 3.44
C GLN A 654 -14.26 8.25 4.80
N ALA A 655 -13.37 8.79 5.63
CA ALA A 655 -13.05 8.28 6.96
C ALA A 655 -14.26 8.28 7.91
N ILE A 656 -15.16 9.26 7.76
CA ILE A 656 -16.35 9.39 8.60
C ILE A 656 -17.33 8.22 8.40
N GLU A 657 -17.48 7.70 7.18
CA GLU A 657 -18.27 6.50 6.89
C GLU A 657 -17.76 5.31 7.70
N THR A 658 -16.46 5.12 7.68
CA THR A 658 -15.81 4.02 8.38
C THR A 658 -15.99 4.13 9.89
N MET A 659 -15.87 5.32 10.46
CA MET A 659 -16.12 5.57 11.88
C MET A 659 -17.57 5.22 12.25
N ALA A 660 -18.54 5.67 11.47
CA ALA A 660 -19.96 5.38 11.70
C ALA A 660 -20.22 3.87 11.70
N MET A 661 -19.60 3.12 10.77
CA MET A 661 -19.72 1.65 10.72
C MET A 661 -19.11 0.99 11.97
N VAL A 662 -17.93 1.42 12.40
CA VAL A 662 -17.29 0.89 13.63
C VAL A 662 -18.20 1.10 14.85
N LEU A 663 -18.74 2.30 15.02
CA LEU A 663 -19.60 2.63 16.16
C LEU A 663 -20.94 1.89 16.10
N MET A 664 -21.53 1.76 14.93
CA MET A 664 -22.77 1.02 14.69
C MET A 664 -22.62 -0.45 15.07
N TYR A 665 -21.57 -1.11 14.61
CA TYR A 665 -21.33 -2.51 14.95
C TYR A 665 -21.00 -2.71 16.43
N PHE A 666 -20.25 -1.78 17.02
CA PHE A 666 -20.02 -1.84 18.47
C PHE A 666 -21.33 -1.77 19.25
N LYS A 667 -22.24 -0.87 18.86
CA LYS A 667 -23.58 -0.78 19.50
C LYS A 667 -24.39 -2.08 19.27
N GLY A 668 -24.36 -2.64 18.06
CA GLY A 668 -24.99 -3.92 17.75
C GLY A 668 -24.48 -5.06 18.64
N TYR A 669 -23.15 -5.09 18.90
CA TYR A 669 -22.55 -6.06 19.83
C TYR A 669 -22.98 -5.82 21.28
N GLN A 670 -23.00 -4.57 21.75
CA GLN A 670 -23.44 -4.23 23.12
C GLN A 670 -24.87 -4.68 23.41
N ILE A 671 -25.75 -4.66 22.40
CA ILE A 671 -27.16 -5.03 22.53
C ILE A 671 -27.37 -6.56 22.42
N SER A 672 -26.71 -7.19 21.44
CA SER A 672 -27.00 -8.59 21.07
C SER A 672 -26.00 -9.61 21.62
N HIS A 673 -24.80 -9.20 21.99
CA HIS A 673 -23.63 -10.02 22.30
C HIS A 673 -23.22 -11.00 21.19
N ASP A 674 -23.65 -10.75 19.92
CA ASP A 674 -23.29 -11.55 18.78
C ASP A 674 -21.89 -11.18 18.26
N LEU A 675 -20.95 -12.10 18.35
CA LEU A 675 -19.56 -11.94 17.91
C LEU A 675 -19.41 -11.57 16.43
N LYS A 676 -20.45 -11.78 15.61
CA LYS A 676 -20.44 -11.30 14.21
C LYS A 676 -20.21 -9.80 14.14
N TYR A 677 -20.79 -9.02 15.05
CA TYR A 677 -20.67 -7.57 15.06
C TYR A 677 -19.26 -7.11 15.47
N ILE A 678 -18.59 -7.84 16.39
CA ILE A 678 -17.17 -7.58 16.70
C ILE A 678 -16.29 -7.81 15.47
N ARG A 679 -16.55 -8.87 14.70
CA ARG A 679 -15.81 -9.13 13.45
C ARG A 679 -16.04 -8.03 12.42
N GLN A 680 -17.29 -7.62 12.22
CA GLN A 680 -17.65 -6.55 11.27
C GLN A 680 -17.07 -5.20 11.71
N MET A 681 -17.09 -4.90 13.00
CA MET A 681 -16.45 -3.71 13.58
C MET A 681 -14.95 -3.68 13.30
N TYR A 682 -14.25 -4.79 13.56
CA TYR A 682 -12.80 -4.86 13.36
C TYR A 682 -12.43 -4.82 11.88
N LEU A 683 -13.18 -5.49 11.00
CA LEU A 683 -13.02 -5.36 9.55
C LEU A 683 -13.21 -3.92 9.08
N SER A 684 -14.19 -3.21 9.64
CA SER A 684 -14.39 -1.80 9.34
C SER A 684 -13.21 -0.95 9.80
N TYR A 685 -12.73 -1.14 11.03
CA TYR A 685 -11.55 -0.43 11.53
C TYR A 685 -10.29 -0.69 10.69
N GLN A 686 -10.10 -1.92 10.21
CA GLN A 686 -8.95 -2.29 9.38
C GLN A 686 -8.90 -1.53 8.05
N TRP A 687 -10.00 -0.92 7.59
CA TRP A 687 -10.01 -0.03 6.43
C TRP A 687 -8.98 1.11 6.56
N PHE A 688 -8.83 1.67 7.75
CA PHE A 688 -7.81 2.69 8.04
C PHE A 688 -6.38 2.15 7.93
N LEU A 689 -6.20 0.87 8.19
CA LEU A 689 -4.90 0.19 8.21
C LEU A 689 -4.56 -0.51 6.90
N GLY A 690 -5.37 -0.30 5.85
CA GLY A 690 -5.11 -0.80 4.51
C GLY A 690 -5.98 -1.98 4.05
N GLU A 691 -6.86 -2.54 4.90
CA GLU A 691 -7.84 -3.53 4.47
C GLU A 691 -9.04 -2.85 3.77
N ASN A 692 -8.77 -2.24 2.62
CA ASN A 692 -9.70 -1.43 1.83
C ASN A 692 -9.57 -1.72 0.33
N SER A 693 -10.30 -0.99 -0.52
CA SER A 693 -10.38 -1.25 -1.97
C SER A 693 -9.05 -1.15 -2.71
N LEU A 694 -8.09 -0.37 -2.22
CA LEU A 694 -6.75 -0.19 -2.81
C LEU A 694 -5.63 -0.86 -2.01
N ARG A 695 -5.94 -1.43 -0.85
CA ARG A 695 -4.96 -2.00 0.08
C ARG A 695 -3.88 -1.00 0.51
N LEU A 696 -4.29 0.25 0.69
CA LEU A 696 -3.44 1.34 1.16
C LEU A 696 -3.86 1.80 2.54
N PRO A 697 -2.94 1.87 3.52
CA PRO A 697 -3.26 2.47 4.81
C PRO A 697 -3.51 3.97 4.66
N LEU A 698 -4.56 4.45 5.31
CA LEU A 698 -4.84 5.87 5.45
C LEU A 698 -4.15 6.44 6.70
N TYR A 699 -3.98 5.62 7.73
CA TYR A 699 -3.20 5.99 8.91
C TYR A 699 -1.72 6.15 8.58
N ASP A 700 -1.15 7.26 9.00
CA ASP A 700 0.27 7.59 8.79
C ASP A 700 1.06 7.38 10.08
N HIS A 701 1.95 6.39 10.09
CA HIS A 701 2.76 6.03 11.25
C HIS A 701 3.76 7.13 11.67
N GLU A 702 4.14 8.06 10.77
CA GLU A 702 5.09 9.14 11.07
C GLU A 702 4.38 10.32 11.74
N THR A 703 3.32 10.80 11.12
CA THR A 703 2.57 11.97 11.60
C THR A 703 1.57 11.65 12.69
N LYS A 704 1.09 10.40 12.81
CA LYS A 704 -0.01 9.92 13.63
C LYS A 704 -1.37 10.48 13.20
N GLY A 705 -1.46 11.04 11.99
CA GLY A 705 -2.68 11.50 11.35
C GLY A 705 -3.30 10.43 10.46
N CYS A 706 -4.42 10.77 9.84
CA CYS A 706 -5.12 9.93 8.88
C CYS A 706 -5.40 10.71 7.60
N GLY A 707 -5.17 10.08 6.45
CA GLY A 707 -5.50 10.65 5.13
C GLY A 707 -7.00 10.93 4.99
N ASP A 708 -7.36 12.01 4.27
CA ASP A 708 -8.74 12.50 4.20
C ASP A 708 -9.70 11.58 3.43
N GLY A 709 -9.19 10.64 2.65
CA GLY A 709 -10.04 9.66 1.96
C GLY A 709 -9.28 8.77 1.00
N LEU A 710 -9.98 7.78 0.44
CA LEU A 710 -9.44 6.84 -0.53
C LEU A 710 -10.03 7.17 -1.91
N GLN A 711 -9.18 7.66 -2.81
CA GLN A 711 -9.51 8.07 -4.17
C GLN A 711 -9.16 6.97 -5.18
N PRO A 712 -9.62 7.03 -6.45
CA PRO A 712 -9.34 6.00 -7.46
C PRO A 712 -7.85 5.70 -7.66
N HIS A 713 -7.00 6.68 -7.44
CA HIS A 713 -5.56 6.60 -7.73
C HIS A 713 -4.67 6.50 -6.48
N GLY A 714 -5.25 6.52 -5.29
CA GLY A 714 -4.49 6.46 -4.04
C GLY A 714 -5.18 7.13 -2.86
N VAL A 715 -4.44 7.39 -1.80
CA VAL A 715 -4.92 8.09 -0.62
C VAL A 715 -4.84 9.61 -0.83
N ASN A 716 -5.90 10.33 -0.52
CA ASN A 716 -5.81 11.78 -0.31
C ASN A 716 -4.94 12.02 0.93
N ARG A 717 -3.72 12.49 0.72
CA ARG A 717 -2.68 12.58 1.75
C ARG A 717 -2.80 13.78 2.68
N ASN A 718 -3.80 14.62 2.50
CA ASN A 718 -4.13 15.62 3.49
C ASN A 718 -4.65 14.91 4.75
N GLN A 719 -4.32 15.43 5.90
CA GLN A 719 -4.62 14.82 7.20
C GLN A 719 -5.37 15.85 8.04
N GLY A 720 -6.61 16.13 7.64
CA GLY A 720 -7.50 17.06 8.31
C GLY A 720 -7.99 16.56 9.68
N ALA A 721 -8.74 17.40 10.35
CA ALA A 721 -9.32 17.09 11.65
C ALA A 721 -10.31 15.92 11.53
N GLU A 722 -11.26 15.99 10.61
CA GLU A 722 -12.31 14.98 10.46
C GLU A 722 -11.76 13.57 10.32
N SER A 723 -10.87 13.35 9.35
CA SER A 723 -10.31 12.02 9.07
C SER A 723 -9.44 11.49 10.21
N THR A 724 -8.64 12.36 10.83
CA THR A 724 -7.80 11.99 11.98
C THR A 724 -8.65 11.65 13.21
N LEU A 725 -9.69 12.42 13.48
CA LEU A 725 -10.62 12.16 14.59
C LEU A 725 -11.44 10.89 14.35
N ALA A 726 -11.92 10.68 13.12
CA ALA A 726 -12.62 9.45 12.74
C ALA A 726 -11.76 8.21 12.97
N TYR A 727 -10.48 8.25 12.60
CA TYR A 727 -9.55 7.16 12.88
C TYR A 727 -9.38 6.92 14.39
N TRP A 728 -9.06 7.96 15.18
CA TRP A 728 -8.77 7.77 16.60
C TRP A 728 -10.00 7.42 17.42
N ILE A 729 -11.20 7.93 17.08
CA ILE A 729 -12.45 7.49 17.70
C ILE A 729 -12.70 6.00 17.40
N SER A 730 -12.51 5.58 16.16
CA SER A 730 -12.63 4.16 15.77
C SER A 730 -11.63 3.26 16.51
N HIS A 731 -10.37 3.68 16.60
CA HIS A 731 -9.33 2.96 17.34
C HIS A 731 -9.71 2.79 18.82
N LEU A 732 -10.13 3.86 19.49
CA LEU A 732 -10.54 3.84 20.89
C LEU A 732 -11.81 3.02 21.11
N ALA A 733 -12.74 3.03 20.14
CA ALA A 733 -13.94 2.18 20.19
C ALA A 733 -13.59 0.69 20.11
N VAL A 734 -12.61 0.31 19.27
CA VAL A 734 -12.11 -1.08 19.18
C VAL A 734 -11.46 -1.52 20.48
N LEU A 735 -10.62 -0.67 21.10
CA LEU A 735 -10.05 -0.97 22.43
C LEU A 735 -11.13 -1.12 23.51
N LYS A 736 -12.14 -0.27 23.48
CA LYS A 736 -13.26 -0.35 24.43
C LYS A 736 -14.12 -1.61 24.23
N ALA A 737 -14.23 -2.11 23.00
CA ALA A 737 -14.91 -3.37 22.73
C ALA A 737 -14.15 -4.58 23.27
N LEU A 738 -12.81 -4.57 23.24
CA LEU A 738 -11.98 -5.59 23.89
C LEU A 738 -12.16 -5.61 25.40
N GLU A 739 -12.21 -4.43 26.04
CA GLU A 739 -12.48 -4.34 27.48
C GLU A 739 -13.88 -4.88 27.82
N PHE A 740 -14.88 -4.52 27.03
CA PHE A 740 -16.26 -4.98 27.21
C PHE A 740 -16.40 -6.49 27.05
N GLU A 741 -15.73 -7.09 26.05
CA GLU A 741 -15.69 -8.54 25.83
C GLU A 741 -15.03 -9.27 27.02
N TYR A 742 -13.91 -8.74 27.50
CA TYR A 742 -13.18 -9.30 28.63
C TYR A 742 -14.04 -9.29 29.91
N GLU A 743 -14.71 -8.19 30.21
CA GLU A 743 -15.60 -8.07 31.35
C GLU A 743 -16.80 -9.02 31.25
N PHE A 744 -17.38 -9.19 30.05
CA PHE A 744 -18.51 -10.08 29.81
C PHE A 744 -18.13 -11.57 30.04
N ILE A 745 -16.99 -11.98 29.52
CA ILE A 745 -16.49 -13.36 29.70
C ILE A 745 -16.20 -13.62 31.18
N HIS A 746 -15.52 -12.70 31.85
CA HIS A 746 -15.10 -12.86 33.25
C HIS A 746 -16.30 -12.89 34.22
N ASN A 747 -17.31 -12.08 33.97
CA ASN A 747 -18.54 -12.08 34.76
C ASN A 747 -19.34 -13.39 34.58
N ASN A 748 -19.38 -13.95 33.37
CA ASN A 748 -20.05 -15.25 33.12
C ASN A 748 -19.29 -16.42 33.75
N GLU A 749 -17.96 -16.44 33.77
CA GLU A 749 -17.16 -17.44 34.47
C GLU A 749 -17.37 -17.41 35.99
N ILE A 750 -17.51 -16.22 36.57
CA ILE A 750 -17.83 -16.02 37.99
C ILE A 750 -19.25 -16.54 38.29
N TYR A 751 -20.23 -16.32 37.44
CA TYR A 751 -21.61 -16.75 37.57
C TYR A 751 -21.72 -18.29 37.48
N ASP A 752 -21.01 -18.92 36.55
CA ASP A 752 -20.96 -20.36 36.39
C ASP A 752 -20.23 -21.03 37.58
N THR A 753 -19.16 -20.40 38.08
CA THR A 753 -18.44 -20.88 39.26
C THR A 753 -19.31 -20.79 40.54
N GLN A 754 -20.08 -19.72 40.69
CA GLN A 754 -21.03 -19.55 41.80
C GLN A 754 -22.20 -20.51 41.70
N LYS A 755 -22.72 -20.83 40.51
CA LYS A 755 -23.74 -21.87 40.31
C LYS A 755 -23.22 -23.27 40.66
N ILE A 756 -21.97 -23.59 40.33
CA ILE A 756 -21.33 -24.86 40.65
C ILE A 756 -21.13 -24.95 42.18
N VAL A 757 -20.74 -23.87 42.85
CA VAL A 757 -20.56 -23.81 44.30
C VAL A 757 -21.93 -23.91 45.05
N ALA A 758 -22.97 -23.27 44.48
CA ALA A 758 -24.34 -23.31 45.06
C ALA A 758 -25.10 -24.64 44.79
N SER A 759 -24.59 -25.49 43.88
CA SER A 759 -25.16 -26.81 43.56
C SER A 759 -24.45 -27.98 44.22
N GLN A 760 -23.46 -27.75 45.09
CA GLN A 760 -22.89 -28.79 45.94
C GLN A 760 -23.68 -28.88 47.25
N PRO A 761 -24.23 -30.07 47.63
CA PRO A 761 -25.09 -30.25 48.80
C PRO A 761 -24.35 -30.11 50.11
#